data_4bcb0fe1e21bcc240111db1090338dae
#
_entry.id   4bcb0fe1e21bcc240111db1090338dae
#
_cell.length_a   1.000
_cell.length_b   1.000
_cell.length_c   1.000
_cell.angle_alpha   90.00
_cell.angle_beta   90.00
_cell.angle_gamma   90.00
#
_symmetry.space_group_name_H-M   'P 1'
#
loop_
_entity.id
_entity.type
_entity.pdbx_description
1 polymer ?
#
loop_
_entity_poly.entity_id
_entity_poly.type
_entity_poly.pdbx_seq_one_letter_code
_entity_poly.pdbx_strand_id
1 'polypeptide(L)'
;MHGMQLVVSELSNRATSNSRQWIAADVAVQLGQSLSPAEWKQAGSIASGLQLTMVTELPAMAASSQAPDPIAVQVKAVDPKVYPFYGTLELKSGRTLESALDSGAAVVSPDLSDALQVRMGAMIRIAQADFRIADLIVAEPDRFAGPYTPAPRVIVSGAGLSRTGLLRFSDTAFRHLLYRIPRSENTGEISRRVETLFPNSEVIDYTTPMPLVSVTADWIAPFLSLVAVLALAFGAGAIAAMSYLQLLQRLDTIAILKSLGAGSAQIIEIFLLRTLGLALVGSSLGLVGGWLIQRMCGSIVLRQMGIHLDSHVQWGAASQSLLLGVLAAVAASSASLWAVRSVRPAIILRRDTGEKDLLIRDLGARTRPGLGVIVGILLPTVLLVAMGDSWLMRTLVVASIAGAAAAILVGIRLALRLCWSAGRQFSSGLPFALRHGLGNPRRYGGRTQGALLVLVAGVALILIAGLGRRQISDMVIDSLPMGANNLLLFNVDSSDVSQLSSMMKKQRGILRAPTLVPTAMLTLDRVDSADLDDLRASQPRSWVQRMWPATCSDTLPQGVRVLAGNFQASVSPITTIALEEHVAALLKAHVGSRIRFLVAGRPLNTEVEAIVRVPPVQRYWYRVTLGCQVFAGFEVNTYSGGLSVEPARLADLRRLLQGQLHRASVVNVSEVKQQGEKVAAEGVRIITVVAALLACIASALLLAAVLALRPFQVHEIAILRALGASTRTLLSALATEYAAMGAIAGLLGAPFGWIGANLILWYLTGKIAW
;
A
#
# COMPACT_ATOMS: atom_id res chain seq x y z
N MET A 1 8.60 -8.66 -11.64
CA MET A 1 9.49 -8.83 -10.49
C MET A 1 10.57 -7.76 -10.45
N HIS A 2 11.44 -7.66 -11.46
CA HIS A 2 12.52 -6.67 -11.49
C HIS A 2 12.03 -5.23 -11.28
N GLY A 3 11.04 -4.74 -12.03
CA GLY A 3 10.52 -3.38 -11.88
C GLY A 3 9.93 -3.10 -10.50
N MET A 4 9.34 -4.10 -9.85
CA MET A 4 8.78 -3.98 -8.49
C MET A 4 9.88 -3.96 -7.42
N GLN A 5 10.89 -4.83 -7.55
CA GLN A 5 12.06 -4.81 -6.66
C GLN A 5 12.84 -3.51 -6.79
N LEU A 6 12.98 -2.98 -8.01
CA LEU A 6 13.62 -1.68 -8.23
C LEU A 6 12.84 -0.53 -7.61
N VAL A 7 11.51 -0.51 -7.72
CA VAL A 7 10.70 0.53 -7.05
C VAL A 7 10.88 0.47 -5.54
N VAL A 8 10.83 -0.72 -4.95
CA VAL A 8 11.00 -0.90 -3.49
C VAL A 8 12.43 -0.56 -3.05
N SER A 9 13.46 -1.07 -3.74
CA SER A 9 14.84 -0.80 -3.41
C SER A 9 15.22 0.67 -3.65
N GLU A 10 14.66 1.29 -4.69
CA GLU A 10 14.87 2.70 -4.98
C GLU A 10 14.21 3.58 -3.90
N LEU A 11 12.97 3.25 -3.49
CA LEU A 11 12.32 3.92 -2.37
C LEU A 11 13.12 3.76 -1.08
N SER A 12 13.59 2.55 -0.77
CA SER A 12 14.38 2.28 0.44
C SER A 12 15.76 2.93 0.39
N ASN A 13 16.50 2.81 -0.71
CA ASN A 13 17.83 3.40 -0.85
C ASN A 13 17.80 4.93 -0.88
N ARG A 14 16.75 5.53 -1.47
CA ARG A 14 16.57 6.99 -1.44
C ARG A 14 16.01 7.47 -0.13
N ALA A 15 15.21 6.67 0.55
CA ALA A 15 14.81 6.95 1.93
C ALA A 15 16.05 7.13 2.82
N THR A 16 17.11 6.36 2.57
CA THR A 16 18.36 6.47 3.35
C THR A 16 19.34 7.50 2.76
N SER A 17 19.48 7.63 1.46
CA SER A 17 20.44 8.55 0.84
C SER A 17 19.98 10.02 0.85
N ASN A 18 18.68 10.27 0.75
CA ASN A 18 18.09 11.62 0.77
C ASN A 18 17.42 11.98 2.10
N SER A 19 17.52 11.11 3.12
CA SER A 19 16.86 11.33 4.41
C SER A 19 17.28 12.64 5.06
N ARG A 20 18.53 13.09 4.90
CA ARG A 20 18.97 14.43 5.33
C ARG A 20 18.17 15.57 4.71
N GLN A 21 17.85 15.46 3.42
CA GLN A 21 17.03 16.46 2.74
C GLN A 21 15.57 16.40 3.20
N TRP A 22 15.06 15.18 3.44
CA TRP A 22 13.67 15.01 3.86
C TRP A 22 13.37 15.43 5.29
N ILE A 23 14.35 15.36 6.18
CA ILE A 23 14.21 15.92 7.53
C ILE A 23 14.81 17.33 7.63
N ALA A 24 15.39 17.84 6.54
CA ALA A 24 16.12 19.11 6.44
C ALA A 24 17.25 19.27 7.47
N ALA A 25 17.71 18.17 8.08
CA ALA A 25 18.65 18.14 9.19
C ALA A 25 19.47 16.84 9.25
N ASP A 26 20.48 16.75 10.14
CA ASP A 26 21.10 15.48 10.52
C ASP A 26 20.28 14.75 11.59
N VAL A 27 19.73 15.52 12.54
CA VAL A 27 18.83 15.03 13.60
C VAL A 27 17.70 16.03 13.77
N ALA A 28 16.48 15.53 13.87
CA ALA A 28 15.27 16.29 14.16
C ALA A 28 14.62 15.77 15.45
N VAL A 29 14.26 16.69 16.35
CA VAL A 29 13.60 16.37 17.62
C VAL A 29 12.20 16.96 17.61
N GLN A 30 11.21 16.12 17.76
CA GLN A 30 9.83 16.58 17.89
C GLN A 30 9.55 16.93 19.36
N LEU A 31 9.24 18.19 19.60
CA LEU A 31 8.98 18.74 20.93
C LEU A 31 7.48 18.95 21.15
N GLY A 32 6.97 18.54 22.30
CA GLY A 32 5.58 18.78 22.70
C GLY A 32 5.32 20.21 23.19
N GLN A 33 6.36 20.92 23.63
CA GLN A 33 6.26 22.28 24.19
C GLN A 33 7.39 23.15 23.66
N SER A 34 7.29 24.47 23.88
CA SER A 34 8.37 25.42 23.58
C SER A 34 9.52 25.25 24.54
N LEU A 35 10.75 25.33 24.02
CA LEU A 35 11.94 25.30 24.84
C LEU A 35 12.08 26.62 25.63
N SER A 36 12.47 26.52 26.91
CA SER A 36 12.93 27.63 27.70
C SER A 36 14.30 28.10 27.20
N PRO A 37 14.71 29.35 27.50
CA PRO A 37 16.03 29.84 27.15
C PRO A 37 17.19 28.98 27.71
N ALA A 38 16.97 28.34 28.86
CA ALA A 38 17.94 27.43 29.47
C ALA A 38 18.09 26.15 28.71
N GLU A 39 16.98 25.51 28.35
CA GLU A 39 16.93 24.29 27.53
C GLU A 39 17.50 24.53 26.13
N TRP A 40 17.22 25.70 25.52
CA TRP A 40 17.80 26.10 24.25
C TRP A 40 19.34 26.16 24.30
N LYS A 41 19.88 26.80 25.36
CA LYS A 41 21.31 26.88 25.57
C LYS A 41 21.92 25.50 25.81
N GLN A 42 21.24 24.65 26.56
CA GLN A 42 21.67 23.28 26.84
C GLN A 42 21.65 22.43 25.57
N ALA A 43 20.62 22.55 24.75
CA ALA A 43 20.51 21.88 23.42
C ALA A 43 21.65 22.26 22.48
N GLY A 44 22.10 23.55 22.52
CA GLY A 44 23.23 24.03 21.72
C GLY A 44 24.60 23.63 22.25
N SER A 45 24.70 23.22 23.51
CA SER A 45 25.99 22.89 24.17
C SER A 45 26.34 21.39 24.12
N ILE A 46 25.51 20.54 23.47
CA ILE A 46 25.69 19.08 23.36
C ILE A 46 27.02 18.73 22.67
N ALA A 47 27.43 19.49 21.68
CA ALA A 47 28.72 19.38 21.01
C ALA A 47 29.15 20.73 20.42
N SER A 48 30.47 20.92 20.24
CA SER A 48 31.02 22.14 19.67
C SER A 48 30.72 22.23 18.15
N GLY A 49 30.28 23.42 17.71
CA GLY A 49 29.98 23.66 16.30
C GLY A 49 28.64 23.13 15.79
N LEU A 50 27.73 22.70 16.67
CA LEU A 50 26.36 22.38 16.33
C LEU A 50 25.62 23.64 15.88
N GLN A 51 24.89 23.52 14.78
CA GLN A 51 23.89 24.49 14.35
C GLN A 51 22.50 23.95 14.65
N LEU A 52 21.63 24.77 15.19
CA LEU A 52 20.24 24.38 15.47
C LEU A 52 19.28 25.47 15.05
N THR A 53 18.11 25.01 14.62
CA THR A 53 16.99 25.89 14.26
C THR A 53 15.68 25.26 14.67
N MET A 54 14.68 26.08 14.98
CA MET A 54 13.33 25.63 15.34
C MET A 54 12.41 25.80 14.15
N VAL A 55 11.72 24.73 13.80
CA VAL A 55 10.58 24.74 12.86
C VAL A 55 9.32 24.54 13.67
N THR A 56 8.31 25.40 13.47
CA THR A 56 7.01 25.26 14.13
C THR A 56 5.94 25.12 13.08
N GLU A 57 5.18 24.04 13.16
CA GLU A 57 4.06 23.77 12.25
C GLU A 57 2.74 23.74 13.03
N LEU A 58 1.72 24.38 12.49
CA LEU A 58 0.38 24.39 13.09
C LEU A 58 -0.70 24.58 12.03
N PRO A 59 -1.89 24.00 12.23
CA PRO A 59 -3.03 24.27 11.40
C PRO A 59 -3.58 25.66 11.68
N ALA A 60 -3.96 26.38 10.62
CA ALA A 60 -4.59 27.69 10.72
C ALA A 60 -5.59 27.88 9.57
N MET A 61 -6.24 29.06 9.57
CA MET A 61 -7.11 29.47 8.48
C MET A 61 -6.48 30.66 7.75
N ALA A 62 -6.46 30.62 6.43
CA ALA A 62 -6.07 31.71 5.57
C ALA A 62 -7.28 32.29 4.86
N ALA A 63 -7.40 33.61 4.83
CA ALA A 63 -8.48 34.31 4.15
C ALA A 63 -7.91 35.36 3.19
N SER A 64 -8.68 35.72 2.16
CA SER A 64 -8.36 36.76 1.23
C SER A 64 -9.59 37.64 1.00
N SER A 65 -9.40 38.90 0.68
CA SER A 65 -10.49 39.77 0.23
C SER A 65 -11.09 39.35 -1.13
N GLN A 66 -10.37 38.52 -1.89
CA GLN A 66 -10.81 38.10 -3.24
C GLN A 66 -11.57 36.76 -3.20
N ALA A 67 -11.40 35.94 -2.14
CA ALA A 67 -12.14 34.72 -1.97
C ALA A 67 -13.12 34.82 -0.81
N PRO A 68 -14.39 34.40 -1.00
CA PRO A 68 -15.43 34.56 0.01
C PRO A 68 -15.21 33.66 1.22
N ASP A 69 -14.52 32.52 1.04
CA ASP A 69 -14.36 31.49 2.08
C ASP A 69 -12.90 31.35 2.50
N PRO A 70 -12.60 31.43 3.82
CA PRO A 70 -11.28 31.08 4.36
C PRO A 70 -10.95 29.61 4.16
N ILE A 71 -9.70 29.31 3.94
CA ILE A 71 -9.20 27.94 3.64
C ILE A 71 -8.31 27.47 4.79
N ALA A 72 -8.50 26.20 5.19
CA ALA A 72 -7.60 25.57 6.15
C ALA A 72 -6.21 25.40 5.54
N VAL A 73 -5.19 25.85 6.23
CA VAL A 73 -3.79 25.85 5.79
C VAL A 73 -2.89 25.27 6.88
N GLN A 74 -1.78 24.70 6.46
CA GLN A 74 -0.68 24.36 7.39
C GLN A 74 0.34 25.48 7.36
N VAL A 75 0.42 26.23 8.46
CA VAL A 75 1.42 27.28 8.65
C VAL A 75 2.70 26.65 9.17
N LYS A 76 3.81 26.96 8.52
CA LYS A 76 5.16 26.56 8.90
C LYS A 76 6.01 27.78 9.15
N ALA A 77 6.47 27.95 10.36
CA ALA A 77 7.37 29.04 10.73
C ALA A 77 8.81 28.54 10.80
N VAL A 78 9.71 29.26 10.14
CA VAL A 78 11.11 28.93 10.02
C VAL A 78 11.99 30.16 10.23
N ASP A 79 13.28 29.91 10.53
CA ASP A 79 14.30 30.95 10.41
C ASP A 79 14.81 30.96 8.95
N PRO A 80 14.50 31.98 8.13
CA PRO A 80 14.85 31.99 6.74
C PRO A 80 16.36 32.07 6.45
N LYS A 81 17.19 32.38 7.45
CA LYS A 81 18.65 32.45 7.31
C LYS A 81 19.32 31.06 7.42
N VAL A 82 18.68 30.16 8.13
CA VAL A 82 19.29 28.91 8.54
C VAL A 82 18.56 27.70 7.92
N TYR A 83 17.28 27.81 7.77
CA TYR A 83 16.43 26.73 7.23
C TYR A 83 16.35 26.76 5.69
N PRO A 84 16.43 25.60 5.02
CA PRO A 84 16.75 24.26 5.51
C PRO A 84 18.26 24.02 5.61
N PHE A 85 18.72 23.14 6.53
CA PHE A 85 20.13 22.76 6.59
C PHE A 85 20.55 21.90 5.41
N TYR A 86 19.65 21.05 4.89
CA TYR A 86 19.84 20.18 3.74
C TYR A 86 18.65 20.26 2.81
N GLY A 87 18.94 20.15 1.51
CA GLY A 87 17.94 20.38 0.45
C GLY A 87 17.77 21.87 0.15
N THR A 88 16.93 22.17 -0.80
CA THR A 88 16.61 23.55 -1.21
C THR A 88 15.10 23.74 -1.23
N LEU A 89 14.64 24.81 -0.63
CA LEU A 89 13.28 25.29 -0.83
C LEU A 89 13.26 26.09 -2.15
N GLU A 90 12.62 25.53 -3.17
CA GLU A 90 12.56 26.19 -4.49
C GLU A 90 11.36 27.09 -4.56
N LEU A 91 11.59 28.36 -4.90
CA LEU A 91 10.58 29.36 -5.11
C LEU A 91 10.42 29.65 -6.61
N LYS A 92 9.20 29.98 -7.02
CA LYS A 92 8.87 30.22 -8.45
C LYS A 92 9.69 31.34 -9.07
N SER A 93 10.04 32.36 -8.31
CA SER A 93 10.88 33.47 -8.79
C SER A 93 12.38 33.16 -8.82
N GLY A 94 12.82 32.03 -8.26
CA GLY A 94 14.23 31.68 -8.09
C GLY A 94 14.94 32.44 -6.97
N ARG A 95 14.24 33.27 -6.17
CA ARG A 95 14.83 33.98 -5.03
C ARG A 95 15.12 33.02 -3.87
N THR A 96 16.04 33.41 -2.99
CA THR A 96 16.29 32.68 -1.74
C THR A 96 15.18 32.96 -0.72
N LEU A 97 14.94 32.01 0.19
CA LEU A 97 13.96 32.16 1.25
C LEU A 97 14.24 33.39 2.13
N GLU A 98 15.49 33.66 2.43
CA GLU A 98 15.94 34.82 3.22
C GLU A 98 15.53 36.14 2.56
N SER A 99 15.62 36.23 1.23
CA SER A 99 15.23 37.44 0.49
C SER A 99 13.71 37.57 0.30
N ALA A 100 12.97 36.49 0.44
CA ALA A 100 11.51 36.44 0.22
C ALA A 100 10.72 36.65 1.54
N LEU A 101 11.25 36.22 2.69
CA LEU A 101 10.55 36.22 3.97
C LEU A 101 11.04 37.33 4.90
N ASP A 102 10.15 38.28 5.17
CA ASP A 102 10.23 39.21 6.29
C ASP A 102 9.12 38.91 7.32
N SER A 103 8.95 39.75 8.32
CA SER A 103 7.89 39.59 9.33
C SER A 103 6.46 39.79 8.79
N GLY A 104 6.30 40.40 7.63
CA GLY A 104 5.03 40.71 6.96
C GLY A 104 4.81 39.93 5.68
N ALA A 105 5.75 39.04 5.31
CA ALA A 105 5.70 38.26 4.08
C ALA A 105 5.42 36.77 4.34
N ALA A 106 4.76 36.14 3.39
CA ALA A 106 4.53 34.68 3.39
C ALA A 106 4.84 34.11 2.01
N VAL A 107 5.34 32.86 2.00
CA VAL A 107 5.47 32.07 0.78
C VAL A 107 4.41 30.98 0.83
N VAL A 108 3.66 30.79 -0.25
CA VAL A 108 2.49 29.94 -0.25
C VAL A 108 2.55 28.85 -1.33
N SER A 109 1.88 27.74 -1.09
CA SER A 109 1.75 26.69 -2.12
C SER A 109 0.86 27.17 -3.28
N PRO A 110 1.08 26.70 -4.52
CA PRO A 110 0.23 27.02 -5.67
C PRO A 110 -1.25 26.71 -5.41
N ASP A 111 -1.54 25.59 -4.75
CA ASP A 111 -2.91 25.18 -4.41
C ASP A 111 -3.64 26.24 -3.56
N LEU A 112 -2.94 26.93 -2.65
CA LEU A 112 -3.51 28.01 -1.87
C LEU A 112 -3.76 29.25 -2.71
N SER A 113 -2.81 29.60 -3.57
CA SER A 113 -2.92 30.72 -4.49
C SER A 113 -4.16 30.58 -5.39
N ASP A 114 -4.36 29.38 -5.95
CA ASP A 114 -5.49 29.07 -6.81
C ASP A 114 -6.82 29.07 -6.03
N ALA A 115 -6.83 28.46 -4.84
CA ALA A 115 -8.02 28.34 -4.02
C ALA A 115 -8.51 29.69 -3.44
N LEU A 116 -7.59 30.56 -3.04
CA LEU A 116 -7.90 31.92 -2.58
C LEU A 116 -8.02 32.93 -3.73
N GLN A 117 -7.79 32.52 -4.99
CA GLN A 117 -7.79 33.35 -6.19
C GLN A 117 -6.86 34.56 -6.09
N VAL A 118 -5.71 34.38 -5.43
CA VAL A 118 -4.74 35.43 -5.18
C VAL A 118 -3.46 35.20 -6.00
N ARG A 119 -2.75 36.32 -6.29
CA ARG A 119 -1.46 36.26 -7.00
C ARG A 119 -0.34 36.78 -6.11
N MET A 120 0.90 36.56 -6.53
CA MET A 120 2.06 37.19 -5.88
C MET A 120 1.84 38.67 -5.68
N GLY A 121 2.19 39.16 -4.49
CA GLY A 121 1.95 40.57 -4.07
C GLY A 121 0.60 40.82 -3.37
N ALA A 122 -0.36 39.92 -3.48
CA ALA A 122 -1.65 40.05 -2.78
C ALA A 122 -1.51 39.83 -1.28
N MET A 123 -2.47 40.36 -0.52
CA MET A 123 -2.57 40.21 0.91
C MET A 123 -3.43 39.01 1.29
N ILE A 124 -2.97 38.21 2.22
CA ILE A 124 -3.74 37.15 2.87
C ILE A 124 -3.75 37.38 4.37
N ARG A 125 -4.86 37.05 5.02
CA ARG A 125 -5.00 37.12 6.47
C ARG A 125 -4.86 35.73 7.07
N ILE A 126 -3.97 35.58 8.06
CA ILE A 126 -3.79 34.35 8.85
C ILE A 126 -4.03 34.72 10.31
N ALA A 127 -5.11 34.18 10.88
CA ALA A 127 -5.58 34.57 12.22
C ALA A 127 -5.71 36.09 12.37
N GLN A 128 -4.87 36.72 13.21
CA GLN A 128 -4.93 38.17 13.49
C GLN A 128 -3.96 39.00 12.65
N ALA A 129 -3.16 38.40 11.75
CA ALA A 129 -2.12 39.09 11.00
C ALA A 129 -2.33 39.02 9.48
N ASP A 130 -2.05 40.12 8.82
CA ASP A 130 -2.03 40.20 7.36
C ASP A 130 -0.60 39.98 6.84
N PHE A 131 -0.48 39.17 5.78
CA PHE A 131 0.76 38.81 5.12
C PHE A 131 0.67 39.08 3.62
N ARG A 132 1.75 39.62 3.08
CA ARG A 132 1.91 39.77 1.64
C ARG A 132 2.47 38.47 1.04
N ILE A 133 1.87 37.93 0.01
CA ILE A 133 2.40 36.78 -0.72
C ILE A 133 3.67 37.22 -1.44
N ALA A 134 4.83 36.78 -0.96
CA ALA A 134 6.11 37.12 -1.55
C ALA A 134 6.45 36.24 -2.74
N ASP A 135 6.10 34.94 -2.69
CA ASP A 135 6.41 33.96 -3.72
C ASP A 135 5.56 32.70 -3.59
N LEU A 136 5.69 31.80 -4.61
CA LEU A 136 5.04 30.50 -4.61
C LEU A 136 6.07 29.38 -4.40
N ILE A 137 5.72 28.38 -3.60
CA ILE A 137 6.55 27.19 -3.34
C ILE A 137 6.49 26.26 -4.55
N VAL A 138 7.64 25.89 -5.13
CA VAL A 138 7.77 24.88 -6.17
C VAL A 138 8.13 23.53 -5.57
N ALA A 139 9.13 23.51 -4.68
CA ALA A 139 9.55 22.31 -3.97
C ALA A 139 9.93 22.63 -2.51
N GLU A 140 9.48 21.79 -1.60
CA GLU A 140 9.77 21.85 -0.16
C GLU A 140 10.45 20.53 0.26
N PRO A 141 11.70 20.57 0.80
CA PRO A 141 12.45 19.34 1.04
C PRO A 141 11.86 18.46 2.13
N ASP A 142 11.38 19.05 3.23
CA ASP A 142 10.84 18.32 4.39
C ASP A 142 9.31 18.38 4.51
N ARG A 143 8.62 18.50 3.38
CA ARG A 143 7.14 18.55 3.35
C ARG A 143 6.48 17.37 4.09
N PHE A 144 7.15 16.24 4.15
CA PHE A 144 6.65 15.00 4.74
C PHE A 144 7.28 14.66 6.10
N ALA A 145 8.14 15.52 6.64
CA ALA A 145 8.78 15.30 7.93
C ALA A 145 7.86 15.57 9.14
N GLY A 146 6.88 16.47 8.94
CA GLY A 146 5.88 16.80 9.95
C GLY A 146 4.61 15.96 9.82
N PRO A 147 3.57 16.28 10.61
CA PRO A 147 2.29 15.63 10.48
C PRO A 147 1.74 15.85 9.05
N TYR A 148 1.51 14.76 8.34
CA TYR A 148 0.96 14.83 7.00
C TYR A 148 -0.45 15.39 7.06
N THR A 149 -0.59 16.67 6.69
CA THR A 149 -1.88 17.30 6.46
C THR A 149 -2.03 17.59 4.96
N PRO A 150 -3.12 17.22 4.35
CA PRO A 150 -3.38 17.52 2.94
C PRO A 150 -3.66 19.02 2.71
N ALA A 151 -3.61 19.84 3.75
CA ALA A 151 -3.87 21.26 3.67
C ALA A 151 -2.75 22.01 2.88
N PRO A 152 -3.12 23.07 2.14
CA PRO A 152 -2.17 23.95 1.48
C PRO A 152 -1.14 24.54 2.45
N ARG A 153 0.10 24.73 2.01
CA ARG A 153 1.21 25.24 2.82
C ARG A 153 1.30 26.76 2.79
N VAL A 154 1.62 27.33 3.97
CA VAL A 154 2.06 28.72 4.11
C VAL A 154 3.33 28.73 4.95
N ILE A 155 4.41 29.28 4.42
CA ILE A 155 5.68 29.43 5.15
C ILE A 155 5.83 30.91 5.53
N VAL A 156 6.11 31.12 6.82
CA VAL A 156 6.33 32.45 7.41
C VAL A 156 7.61 32.46 8.24
N SER A 157 8.12 33.63 8.56
CA SER A 157 9.21 33.76 9.55
C SER A 157 8.71 33.52 10.99
N GLY A 158 9.59 33.17 11.92
CA GLY A 158 9.23 33.07 13.33
C GLY A 158 8.63 34.36 13.91
N ALA A 159 9.14 35.53 13.49
CA ALA A 159 8.57 36.81 13.83
C ALA A 159 7.16 37.01 13.21
N GLY A 160 6.95 36.56 11.98
CA GLY A 160 5.65 36.55 11.33
C GLY A 160 4.64 35.70 12.10
N LEU A 161 5.02 34.48 12.52
CA LEU A 161 4.13 33.62 13.31
C LEU A 161 3.74 34.28 14.65
N SER A 162 4.67 34.96 15.34
CA SER A 162 4.37 35.65 16.59
C SER A 162 3.28 36.72 16.44
N ARG A 163 3.21 37.40 15.29
CA ARG A 163 2.16 38.40 14.96
C ARG A 163 0.77 37.79 14.85
N THR A 164 0.66 36.51 14.45
CA THR A 164 -0.64 35.85 14.31
C THR A 164 -1.34 35.59 15.63
N GLY A 165 -0.64 35.59 16.75
CA GLY A 165 -1.17 35.25 18.07
C GLY A 165 -1.48 33.76 18.27
N LEU A 166 -1.24 32.91 17.27
CA LEU A 166 -1.57 31.48 17.30
C LEU A 166 -0.79 30.70 18.36
N LEU A 167 0.45 31.13 18.68
CA LEU A 167 1.31 30.41 19.64
C LEU A 167 0.84 30.51 21.10
N ARG A 168 0.04 31.52 21.46
CA ARG A 168 -0.40 31.73 22.85
C ARG A 168 -1.36 30.64 23.35
N PHE A 169 -1.94 29.83 22.43
CA PHE A 169 -3.04 28.94 22.74
C PHE A 169 -2.89 27.56 22.10
N SER A 170 -1.72 27.23 21.53
CA SER A 170 -1.62 26.02 20.73
C SER A 170 -0.81 24.92 21.42
N ASP A 171 -1.51 24.05 22.14
CA ASP A 171 -1.00 22.71 22.48
C ASP A 171 -0.89 21.80 21.24
N THR A 172 -1.40 22.26 20.09
CA THR A 172 -1.39 21.54 18.82
C THR A 172 -0.26 21.96 17.88
N ALA A 173 0.64 22.85 18.29
CA ALA A 173 1.79 23.21 17.48
C ALA A 173 2.85 22.09 17.55
N PHE A 174 3.20 21.56 16.38
CA PHE A 174 4.31 20.64 16.22
C PHE A 174 5.60 21.45 16.10
N ARG A 175 6.51 21.23 17.03
CA ARG A 175 7.80 21.93 17.06
C ARG A 175 8.90 20.94 16.79
N HIS A 176 9.72 21.22 15.79
CA HIS A 176 10.86 20.41 15.42
C HIS A 176 12.14 21.21 15.68
N LEU A 177 12.97 20.72 16.58
CA LEU A 177 14.32 21.23 16.75
C LEU A 177 15.24 20.48 15.79
N LEU A 178 15.76 21.17 14.81
CA LEU A 178 16.62 20.61 13.76
C LEU A 178 18.07 20.86 14.11
N TYR A 179 18.92 19.83 13.96
CA TYR A 179 20.34 19.87 14.20
C TYR A 179 21.13 19.64 12.91
N ARG A 180 22.14 20.46 12.68
CA ARG A 180 23.20 20.20 11.73
C ARG A 180 24.48 19.87 12.49
N ILE A 181 25.00 18.66 12.27
CA ILE A 181 26.13 18.09 12.99
C ILE A 181 27.41 18.31 12.19
N PRO A 182 28.51 18.78 12.78
CA PRO A 182 29.79 18.84 12.11
C PRO A 182 30.26 17.47 11.65
N ARG A 183 30.95 17.40 10.51
CA ARG A 183 31.44 16.13 9.94
C ARG A 183 32.43 15.38 10.85
N SER A 184 33.01 16.03 11.83
CA SER A 184 33.93 15.46 12.82
C SER A 184 33.23 14.64 13.91
N GLU A 185 31.93 14.81 14.07
CA GLU A 185 31.16 14.19 15.15
C GLU A 185 30.34 13.00 14.65
N ASN A 186 30.12 12.02 15.53
CA ASN A 186 29.30 10.85 15.22
C ASN A 186 27.81 11.15 15.45
N THR A 187 27.00 11.11 14.39
CA THR A 187 25.56 11.40 14.48
C THR A 187 24.84 10.51 15.47
N GLY A 188 25.16 9.21 15.54
CA GLY A 188 24.51 8.29 16.47
C GLY A 188 24.84 8.56 17.95
N GLU A 189 26.02 9.15 18.24
CA GLU A 189 26.37 9.56 19.58
C GLU A 189 25.64 10.86 19.98
N ILE A 190 25.57 11.80 19.04
CA ILE A 190 24.82 13.05 19.25
C ILE A 190 23.33 12.74 19.41
N SER A 191 22.76 11.85 18.58
CA SER A 191 21.37 11.42 18.68
C SER A 191 21.05 10.87 20.08
N ARG A 192 21.91 10.01 20.64
CA ARG A 192 21.75 9.47 22.00
C ARG A 192 21.84 10.56 23.09
N ARG A 193 22.77 11.52 22.96
CA ARG A 193 22.88 12.65 23.91
C ARG A 193 21.62 13.52 23.83
N VAL A 194 21.10 13.76 22.65
CA VAL A 194 19.84 14.49 22.44
C VAL A 194 18.64 13.71 23.02
N GLU A 195 18.58 12.39 22.87
CA GLU A 195 17.57 11.53 23.51
C GLU A 195 17.64 11.62 25.05
N THR A 196 18.83 11.67 25.60
CA THR A 196 19.01 11.82 27.06
C THR A 196 18.56 13.20 27.54
N LEU A 197 18.78 14.25 26.75
CA LEU A 197 18.37 15.62 27.09
C LEU A 197 16.84 15.79 26.95
N PHE A 198 16.23 15.14 25.95
CA PHE A 198 14.80 15.20 25.66
C PHE A 198 14.14 13.81 25.73
N PRO A 199 14.09 13.20 26.94
CA PRO A 199 13.63 11.80 27.07
C PRO A 199 12.19 11.55 26.61
N ASN A 200 11.36 12.61 26.63
CA ASN A 200 9.96 12.56 26.22
C ASN A 200 9.72 13.06 24.81
N SER A 201 10.78 13.22 24.01
CA SER A 201 10.69 13.71 22.63
C SER A 201 11.06 12.62 21.63
N GLU A 202 10.47 12.66 20.45
CA GLU A 202 10.86 11.79 19.35
C GLU A 202 12.09 12.36 18.67
N VAL A 203 13.18 11.59 18.68
CA VAL A 203 14.43 11.94 18.01
C VAL A 203 14.54 11.11 16.73
N ILE A 204 14.60 11.77 15.60
CA ILE A 204 14.73 11.14 14.27
C ILE A 204 16.06 11.58 13.69
N ASP A 205 16.93 10.66 13.36
CA ASP A 205 18.16 10.94 12.61
C ASP A 205 18.00 10.56 11.12
N TYR A 206 18.91 11.02 10.29
CA TYR A 206 18.87 10.77 8.86
C TYR A 206 19.08 9.27 8.50
N THR A 207 19.53 8.43 9.43
CA THR A 207 19.68 6.98 9.22
C THR A 207 18.37 6.24 9.49
N THR A 208 17.44 6.89 10.17
CA THR A 208 16.12 6.34 10.49
C THR A 208 15.18 6.55 9.29
N PRO A 209 14.56 5.50 8.75
CA PRO A 209 13.59 5.65 7.68
C PRO A 209 12.44 6.57 8.10
N MET A 210 12.06 7.49 7.23
CA MET A 210 10.93 8.38 7.50
C MET A 210 9.64 7.60 7.75
N PRO A 211 8.85 7.99 8.76
CA PRO A 211 7.61 7.30 9.11
C PRO A 211 6.66 7.09 7.93
N LEU A 212 6.45 8.12 7.11
CA LEU A 212 5.55 8.03 5.95
C LEU A 212 6.09 7.09 4.86
N VAL A 213 7.42 7.09 4.65
CA VAL A 213 8.06 6.24 3.65
C VAL A 213 8.12 4.80 4.15
N SER A 214 8.43 4.58 5.44
CA SER A 214 8.43 3.23 6.02
C SER A 214 7.01 2.63 6.01
N VAL A 215 5.99 3.38 6.41
CA VAL A 215 4.60 2.93 6.37
C VAL A 215 4.17 2.58 4.95
N THR A 216 4.45 3.45 3.96
CA THR A 216 4.11 3.16 2.56
C THR A 216 4.94 1.99 2.02
N ALA A 217 6.21 1.89 2.37
CA ALA A 217 7.06 0.77 1.98
C ALA A 217 6.60 -0.53 2.64
N ASP A 218 6.26 -0.52 3.93
CA ASP A 218 5.80 -1.68 4.69
C ASP A 218 4.46 -2.22 4.20
N TRP A 219 3.62 -1.40 3.58
CA TRP A 219 2.35 -1.83 2.98
C TRP A 219 2.48 -2.19 1.49
N ILE A 220 3.20 -1.37 0.73
CA ILE A 220 3.31 -1.55 -0.73
C ILE A 220 4.30 -2.66 -1.06
N ALA A 221 5.42 -2.77 -0.34
CA ALA A 221 6.45 -3.77 -0.64
C ALA A 221 5.96 -5.22 -0.51
N PRO A 222 5.25 -5.64 0.58
CA PRO A 222 4.68 -6.98 0.67
C PRO A 222 3.64 -7.25 -0.41
N PHE A 223 2.78 -6.27 -0.73
CA PHE A 223 1.80 -6.39 -1.81
C PHE A 223 2.47 -6.62 -3.17
N LEU A 224 3.44 -5.78 -3.54
CA LEU A 224 4.18 -5.91 -4.78
C LEU A 224 4.98 -7.22 -4.83
N SER A 225 5.57 -7.62 -3.71
CA SER A 225 6.28 -8.88 -3.56
C SER A 225 5.36 -10.08 -3.78
N LEU A 226 4.18 -10.09 -3.17
CA LEU A 226 3.17 -11.15 -3.34
C LEU A 226 2.69 -11.23 -4.79
N VAL A 227 2.40 -10.09 -5.43
CA VAL A 227 2.01 -10.02 -6.84
C VAL A 227 3.13 -10.53 -7.76
N ALA A 228 4.38 -10.17 -7.47
CA ALA A 228 5.55 -10.63 -8.23
C ALA A 228 5.72 -12.15 -8.16
N VAL A 229 5.50 -12.73 -6.98
CA VAL A 229 5.61 -14.18 -6.77
C VAL A 229 4.47 -14.92 -7.46
N LEU A 230 3.24 -14.43 -7.35
CA LEU A 230 2.11 -15.00 -8.09
C LEU A 230 2.38 -14.96 -9.59
N ALA A 231 2.84 -13.84 -10.12
CA ALA A 231 3.19 -13.71 -11.54
C ALA A 231 4.31 -14.69 -11.95
N LEU A 232 5.33 -14.89 -11.09
CA LEU A 232 6.40 -15.85 -11.33
C LEU A 232 5.90 -17.30 -11.28
N ALA A 233 5.04 -17.63 -10.30
CA ALA A 233 4.46 -18.97 -10.17
C ALA A 233 3.58 -19.32 -11.38
N PHE A 234 2.72 -18.39 -11.82
CA PHE A 234 1.90 -18.56 -13.03
C PHE A 234 2.75 -18.65 -14.29
N GLY A 235 3.77 -17.81 -14.42
CA GLY A 235 4.74 -17.86 -15.52
C GLY A 235 5.48 -19.19 -15.58
N ALA A 236 5.97 -19.71 -14.46
CA ALA A 236 6.64 -21.00 -14.39
C ALA A 236 5.69 -22.15 -14.72
N GLY A 237 4.43 -22.10 -14.26
CA GLY A 237 3.39 -23.07 -14.62
C GLY A 237 3.10 -23.09 -16.13
N ALA A 238 3.04 -21.91 -16.74
CA ALA A 238 2.86 -21.77 -18.18
C ALA A 238 4.06 -22.33 -18.99
N ILE A 239 5.28 -22.05 -18.53
CA ILE A 239 6.51 -22.58 -19.13
C ILE A 239 6.51 -24.12 -19.02
N ALA A 240 6.18 -24.68 -17.86
CA ALA A 240 6.09 -26.13 -17.67
C ALA A 240 5.09 -26.78 -18.62
N ALA A 241 3.88 -26.20 -18.73
CA ALA A 241 2.84 -26.69 -19.63
C ALA A 241 3.28 -26.59 -21.10
N MET A 242 3.88 -25.47 -21.50
CA MET A 242 4.34 -25.27 -22.88
C MET A 242 5.51 -26.17 -23.23
N SER A 243 6.46 -26.38 -22.33
CA SER A 243 7.58 -27.31 -22.52
C SER A 243 7.09 -28.75 -22.67
N TYR A 244 6.07 -29.11 -21.89
CA TYR A 244 5.43 -30.44 -22.02
C TYR A 244 4.72 -30.59 -23.39
N LEU A 245 3.99 -29.59 -23.85
CA LEU A 245 3.34 -29.60 -25.16
C LEU A 245 4.38 -29.68 -26.30
N GLN A 246 5.47 -28.95 -26.20
CA GLN A 246 6.57 -29.00 -27.16
C GLN A 246 7.22 -30.39 -27.21
N LEU A 247 7.41 -31.02 -26.06
CA LEU A 247 7.92 -32.42 -26.00
C LEU A 247 7.01 -33.35 -26.77
N LEU A 248 5.68 -33.26 -26.57
CA LEU A 248 4.70 -34.12 -27.26
C LEU A 248 4.72 -33.87 -28.76
N GLN A 249 4.93 -32.67 -29.26
CA GLN A 249 5.04 -32.34 -30.67
C GLN A 249 6.34 -32.89 -31.32
N ARG A 250 7.38 -33.10 -30.54
CA ARG A 250 8.70 -33.55 -31.02
C ARG A 250 9.03 -35.01 -30.72
N LEU A 251 8.03 -35.80 -30.25
CA LEU A 251 8.24 -37.23 -29.94
C LEU A 251 8.81 -38.00 -31.11
N ASP A 252 8.30 -37.81 -32.36
CA ASP A 252 8.78 -38.48 -33.58
C ASP A 252 10.26 -38.08 -33.86
N THR A 253 10.60 -36.81 -33.74
CA THR A 253 12.01 -36.32 -33.92
C THR A 253 12.95 -36.96 -32.89
N ILE A 254 12.53 -37.02 -31.62
CA ILE A 254 13.31 -37.65 -30.55
C ILE A 254 13.53 -39.12 -30.81
N ALA A 255 12.48 -39.83 -31.26
CA ALA A 255 12.55 -41.24 -31.55
C ALA A 255 13.47 -41.53 -32.78
N ILE A 256 13.43 -40.69 -33.83
CA ILE A 256 14.33 -40.75 -34.98
C ILE A 256 15.78 -40.53 -34.53
N LEU A 257 16.06 -39.51 -33.77
CA LEU A 257 17.41 -39.26 -33.29
C LEU A 257 17.97 -40.40 -32.44
N LYS A 258 17.12 -41.01 -31.58
CA LYS A 258 17.49 -42.22 -30.83
C LYS A 258 17.73 -43.44 -31.71
N SER A 259 16.96 -43.64 -32.77
CA SER A 259 17.18 -44.74 -33.72
C SER A 259 18.44 -44.56 -34.54
N LEU A 260 18.90 -43.34 -34.76
CA LEU A 260 20.20 -42.98 -35.38
C LEU A 260 21.40 -43.05 -34.40
N GLY A 261 21.17 -43.48 -33.15
CA GLY A 261 22.21 -43.71 -32.18
C GLY A 261 22.47 -42.53 -31.21
N ALA A 262 21.70 -41.44 -31.27
CA ALA A 262 21.82 -40.35 -30.34
C ALA A 262 21.48 -40.75 -28.91
N GLY A 263 22.40 -40.50 -27.96
CA GLY A 263 22.19 -40.75 -26.54
C GLY A 263 21.12 -39.82 -25.92
N SER A 264 20.39 -40.30 -24.93
CA SER A 264 19.40 -39.49 -24.23
C SER A 264 19.99 -38.21 -23.63
N ALA A 265 21.27 -38.23 -23.22
CA ALA A 265 21.97 -37.06 -22.69
C ALA A 265 22.15 -35.96 -23.75
N GLN A 266 22.58 -36.32 -24.95
CA GLN A 266 22.77 -35.41 -26.07
C GLN A 266 21.46 -34.73 -26.49
N ILE A 267 20.35 -35.50 -26.50
CA ILE A 267 19.04 -34.96 -26.82
C ILE A 267 18.57 -33.98 -25.73
N ILE A 268 18.77 -34.32 -24.44
CA ILE A 268 18.46 -33.42 -23.33
C ILE A 268 19.27 -32.14 -23.41
N GLU A 269 20.54 -32.22 -23.77
CA GLU A 269 21.43 -31.07 -23.94
C GLU A 269 20.92 -30.11 -25.03
N ILE A 270 20.51 -30.64 -26.19
CA ILE A 270 19.92 -29.84 -27.28
C ILE A 270 18.65 -29.10 -26.82
N PHE A 271 17.76 -29.81 -26.12
CA PHE A 271 16.53 -29.19 -25.60
C PHE A 271 16.79 -28.21 -24.49
N LEU A 272 17.79 -28.46 -23.62
CA LEU A 272 18.24 -27.55 -22.56
C LEU A 272 18.80 -26.27 -23.14
N LEU A 273 19.74 -26.37 -24.12
CA LEU A 273 20.30 -25.19 -24.79
C LEU A 273 19.24 -24.33 -25.45
N ARG A 274 18.24 -24.97 -26.09
CA ARG A 274 17.09 -24.26 -26.64
C ARG A 274 16.28 -23.56 -25.57
N THR A 275 16.02 -24.23 -24.45
CA THR A 275 15.27 -23.65 -23.31
C THR A 275 16.03 -22.48 -22.70
N LEU A 276 17.35 -22.62 -22.53
CA LEU A 276 18.23 -21.54 -22.06
C LEU A 276 18.20 -20.33 -22.99
N GLY A 277 18.31 -20.54 -24.30
CA GLY A 277 18.24 -19.46 -25.29
C GLY A 277 16.91 -18.70 -25.20
N LEU A 278 15.77 -19.42 -25.17
CA LEU A 278 14.45 -18.82 -25.04
C LEU A 278 14.27 -18.12 -23.67
N ALA A 279 14.81 -18.70 -22.59
CA ALA A 279 14.75 -18.14 -21.27
C ALA A 279 15.54 -16.83 -21.18
N LEU A 280 16.74 -16.77 -21.80
CA LEU A 280 17.55 -15.56 -21.87
C LEU A 280 16.83 -14.44 -22.62
N VAL A 281 16.30 -14.75 -23.82
CA VAL A 281 15.52 -13.77 -24.61
C VAL A 281 14.29 -13.29 -23.83
N GLY A 282 13.51 -14.21 -23.27
CA GLY A 282 12.31 -13.88 -22.50
C GLY A 282 12.62 -13.07 -21.24
N SER A 283 13.68 -13.42 -20.51
CA SER A 283 14.10 -12.68 -19.31
C SER A 283 14.64 -11.29 -19.67
N SER A 284 15.37 -11.14 -20.78
CA SER A 284 15.83 -9.84 -21.27
C SER A 284 14.65 -8.92 -21.66
N LEU A 285 13.66 -9.45 -22.38
CA LEU A 285 12.45 -8.71 -22.70
C LEU A 285 11.67 -8.34 -21.41
N GLY A 286 11.64 -9.24 -20.42
CA GLY A 286 11.07 -8.99 -19.09
C GLY A 286 11.79 -7.87 -18.34
N LEU A 287 13.12 -7.78 -18.44
CA LEU A 287 13.92 -6.68 -17.87
C LEU A 287 13.57 -5.33 -18.51
N VAL A 288 13.49 -5.28 -19.84
CA VAL A 288 13.09 -4.06 -20.56
C VAL A 288 11.69 -3.64 -20.17
N GLY A 289 10.73 -4.59 -20.14
CA GLY A 289 9.38 -4.33 -19.68
C GLY A 289 9.33 -3.82 -18.23
N GLY A 290 10.10 -4.44 -17.32
CA GLY A 290 10.23 -4.03 -15.93
C GLY A 290 10.80 -2.61 -15.77
N TRP A 291 11.79 -2.26 -16.57
CA TRP A 291 12.37 -0.91 -16.60
C TRP A 291 11.36 0.14 -17.11
N LEU A 292 10.60 -0.18 -18.15
CA LEU A 292 9.52 0.70 -18.64
C LEU A 292 8.45 0.94 -17.58
N ILE A 293 8.03 -0.11 -16.86
CA ILE A 293 7.08 -0.01 -15.77
C ILE A 293 7.62 0.90 -14.67
N GLN A 294 8.86 0.69 -14.24
CA GLN A 294 9.53 1.53 -13.24
C GLN A 294 9.51 3.01 -13.66
N ARG A 295 9.83 3.29 -14.93
CA ARG A 295 9.84 4.67 -15.45
C ARG A 295 8.44 5.28 -15.46
N MET A 296 7.42 4.53 -15.83
CA MET A 296 6.02 5.00 -15.85
C MET A 296 5.47 5.18 -14.42
N CYS A 297 5.60 4.19 -13.56
CA CYS A 297 5.10 4.26 -12.18
C CYS A 297 5.90 5.26 -11.34
N GLY A 298 7.21 5.27 -11.47
CA GLY A 298 8.09 6.19 -10.76
C GLY A 298 7.81 7.65 -11.09
N SER A 299 7.54 7.97 -12.36
CA SER A 299 7.20 9.34 -12.76
C SER A 299 5.87 9.84 -12.17
N ILE A 300 4.91 8.93 -11.93
CA ILE A 300 3.60 9.27 -11.34
C ILE A 300 3.76 9.54 -9.83
N VAL A 301 4.44 8.64 -9.11
CA VAL A 301 4.59 8.72 -7.64
C VAL A 301 5.48 9.89 -7.23
N LEU A 302 6.61 10.05 -7.90
CA LEU A 302 7.66 10.95 -7.45
C LEU A 302 7.46 12.40 -7.91
N ARG A 303 6.72 12.64 -9.00
CA ARG A 303 6.31 14.00 -9.37
C ARG A 303 5.45 14.67 -8.30
N GLN A 304 4.61 13.92 -7.61
CA GLN A 304 3.79 14.45 -6.53
C GLN A 304 4.59 14.69 -5.25
N MET A 305 5.66 13.93 -5.05
CA MET A 305 6.56 14.11 -3.91
C MET A 305 7.64 15.17 -4.17
N GLY A 306 7.65 15.83 -5.36
CA GLY A 306 8.70 16.78 -5.73
C GLY A 306 10.07 16.13 -5.90
N ILE A 307 10.13 14.82 -6.10
CA ILE A 307 11.38 14.05 -6.20
C ILE A 307 11.68 13.81 -7.69
N HIS A 308 12.82 14.28 -8.17
CA HIS A 308 13.31 13.96 -9.52
C HIS A 308 13.97 12.58 -9.55
N LEU A 309 13.54 11.74 -10.51
CA LEU A 309 14.14 10.42 -10.74
C LEU A 309 15.38 10.55 -11.60
N ASP A 310 16.54 10.32 -11.01
CA ASP A 310 17.70 9.94 -11.79
C ASP A 310 17.59 8.44 -12.11
N SER A 311 17.33 8.13 -13.37
CA SER A 311 17.09 6.76 -13.84
C SER A 311 18.41 5.99 -14.02
N HIS A 312 19.10 5.71 -12.93
CA HIS A 312 20.25 4.80 -12.98
C HIS A 312 19.79 3.35 -12.98
N VAL A 313 20.26 2.58 -13.95
CA VAL A 313 20.02 1.13 -14.00
C VAL A 313 20.80 0.46 -12.88
N GLN A 314 20.12 -0.17 -11.94
CA GLN A 314 20.74 -0.98 -10.89
C GLN A 314 21.14 -2.35 -11.46
N TRP A 315 22.36 -2.47 -11.93
CA TRP A 315 22.88 -3.70 -12.56
C TRP A 315 22.81 -4.94 -11.66
N GLY A 316 22.93 -4.78 -10.33
CA GLY A 316 22.80 -5.86 -9.37
C GLY A 316 21.40 -6.48 -9.36
N ALA A 317 20.35 -5.65 -9.26
CA ALA A 317 18.97 -6.11 -9.31
C ALA A 317 18.58 -6.66 -10.69
N ALA A 318 19.13 -6.09 -11.77
CA ALA A 318 18.92 -6.57 -13.12
C ALA A 318 19.50 -7.98 -13.32
N SER A 319 20.73 -8.21 -12.89
CA SER A 319 21.39 -9.53 -13.00
C SER A 319 20.70 -10.59 -12.14
N GLN A 320 20.29 -10.26 -10.92
CA GLN A 320 19.49 -11.17 -10.06
C GLN A 320 18.17 -11.55 -10.72
N SER A 321 17.43 -10.60 -11.28
CA SER A 321 16.14 -10.85 -11.94
C SER A 321 16.29 -11.70 -13.19
N LEU A 322 17.34 -11.47 -13.98
CA LEU A 322 17.67 -12.28 -15.17
C LEU A 322 17.99 -13.71 -14.75
N LEU A 323 18.85 -13.89 -13.75
CA LEU A 323 19.22 -15.21 -13.21
C LEU A 323 17.99 -15.96 -12.70
N LEU A 324 17.12 -15.30 -11.91
CA LEU A 324 15.90 -15.87 -11.40
C LEU A 324 14.93 -16.30 -12.52
N GLY A 325 14.79 -15.49 -13.57
CA GLY A 325 13.97 -15.82 -14.73
C GLY A 325 14.47 -17.05 -15.46
N VAL A 326 15.77 -17.14 -15.70
CA VAL A 326 16.41 -18.29 -16.36
C VAL A 326 16.30 -19.54 -15.49
N LEU A 327 16.61 -19.46 -14.20
CA LEU A 327 16.51 -20.59 -13.27
C LEU A 327 15.07 -21.10 -13.18
N ALA A 328 14.07 -20.21 -13.07
CA ALA A 328 12.68 -20.57 -13.06
C ALA A 328 12.25 -21.30 -14.35
N ALA A 329 12.71 -20.83 -15.49
CA ALA A 329 12.40 -21.46 -16.78
C ALA A 329 13.01 -22.86 -16.91
N VAL A 330 14.28 -23.02 -16.51
CA VAL A 330 14.97 -24.32 -16.52
C VAL A 330 14.31 -25.29 -15.54
N ALA A 331 14.01 -24.83 -14.31
CA ALA A 331 13.33 -25.63 -13.32
C ALA A 331 11.93 -26.06 -13.76
N ALA A 332 11.15 -25.15 -14.32
CA ALA A 332 9.81 -25.46 -14.86
C ALA A 332 9.83 -26.46 -16.02
N SER A 333 10.90 -26.43 -16.85
CA SER A 333 11.07 -27.34 -17.98
C SER A 333 11.70 -28.69 -17.59
N SER A 334 12.27 -28.82 -16.39
CA SER A 334 13.04 -30.00 -15.96
C SER A 334 12.28 -31.31 -16.08
N ALA A 335 10.99 -31.34 -15.71
CA ALA A 335 10.16 -32.53 -15.81
C ALA A 335 9.98 -33.00 -17.27
N SER A 336 9.82 -32.06 -18.21
CA SER A 336 9.71 -32.34 -19.65
C SER A 336 11.04 -32.84 -20.22
N LEU A 337 12.16 -32.27 -19.79
CA LEU A 337 13.50 -32.68 -20.20
C LEU A 337 13.82 -34.10 -19.69
N TRP A 338 13.44 -34.41 -18.44
CA TRP A 338 13.63 -35.75 -17.89
C TRP A 338 12.82 -36.79 -18.62
N ALA A 339 11.63 -36.44 -19.10
CA ALA A 339 10.74 -37.33 -19.87
C ALA A 339 11.34 -37.83 -21.19
N VAL A 340 12.30 -37.11 -21.77
CA VAL A 340 13.03 -37.51 -23.00
C VAL A 340 13.70 -38.88 -22.82
N ARG A 341 14.14 -39.21 -21.57
CA ARG A 341 14.77 -40.51 -21.28
C ARG A 341 13.83 -41.68 -21.50
N SER A 342 12.55 -41.53 -21.22
CA SER A 342 11.55 -42.59 -21.32
C SER A 342 10.99 -42.83 -22.73
N VAL A 343 11.33 -41.96 -23.70
CA VAL A 343 10.91 -42.11 -25.09
C VAL A 343 11.65 -43.28 -25.78
N ARG A 344 10.90 -44.33 -26.21
CA ARG A 344 11.46 -45.53 -26.84
C ARG A 344 11.52 -45.37 -28.36
N PRO A 345 12.60 -45.80 -29.06
CA PRO A 345 12.72 -45.70 -30.52
C PRO A 345 11.63 -46.47 -31.26
N ALA A 346 11.11 -47.58 -30.70
CA ALA A 346 10.05 -48.41 -31.27
C ALA A 346 8.73 -47.66 -31.56
N ILE A 347 8.55 -46.44 -31.08
CA ILE A 347 7.36 -45.62 -31.38
C ILE A 347 7.19 -45.34 -32.85
N ILE A 348 8.30 -45.26 -33.63
CA ILE A 348 8.28 -44.98 -35.06
C ILE A 348 7.74 -46.15 -35.85
N LEU A 349 8.05 -47.39 -35.43
CA LEU A 349 7.67 -48.62 -36.10
C LEU A 349 6.19 -48.94 -35.95
N ARG A 350 5.49 -48.37 -34.99
CA ARG A 350 4.09 -48.61 -34.68
C ARG A 350 3.17 -47.44 -35.05
N ARG A 351 3.33 -46.90 -36.26
CA ARG A 351 2.63 -45.70 -36.74
C ARG A 351 1.10 -45.84 -36.82
N ASP A 352 0.58 -47.05 -36.96
CA ASP A 352 -0.81 -47.34 -37.31
C ASP A 352 -1.70 -47.90 -36.21
N THR A 353 -1.20 -48.10 -34.99
CA THR A 353 -1.98 -48.61 -33.87
C THR A 353 -2.18 -47.55 -32.81
N GLY A 354 -3.37 -47.50 -32.20
CA GLY A 354 -3.75 -46.56 -31.14
C GLY A 354 -2.85 -46.56 -29.86
N GLU A 355 -1.69 -47.24 -29.95
CA GLU A 355 -0.66 -47.35 -28.93
C GLU A 355 0.09 -46.02 -28.67
N LYS A 356 0.08 -45.05 -29.63
CA LYS A 356 0.61 -43.68 -29.35
C LYS A 356 -0.16 -43.03 -28.23
N ASP A 357 -1.46 -43.22 -28.11
CA ASP A 357 -2.29 -42.66 -27.06
C ASP A 357 -2.05 -43.35 -25.71
N LEU A 358 -1.75 -44.69 -25.72
CA LEU A 358 -1.36 -45.42 -24.51
C LEU A 358 0.03 -44.98 -24.01
N LEU A 359 0.97 -44.75 -24.94
CA LEU A 359 2.32 -44.28 -24.62
C LEU A 359 2.30 -42.82 -24.09
N ILE A 360 1.47 -41.97 -24.69
CA ILE A 360 1.27 -40.58 -24.18
C ILE A 360 0.61 -40.62 -22.79
N ARG A 361 -0.30 -41.56 -22.55
CA ARG A 361 -0.89 -41.84 -21.25
C ARG A 361 0.16 -42.32 -20.22
N ASP A 362 1.02 -43.26 -20.63
CA ASP A 362 2.09 -43.79 -19.76
C ASP A 362 3.17 -42.76 -19.51
N LEU A 363 3.57 -41.95 -20.51
CA LEU A 363 4.41 -40.77 -20.35
C LEU A 363 3.75 -39.72 -19.45
N GLY A 364 2.47 -39.44 -19.60
CA GLY A 364 1.72 -38.54 -18.75
C GLY A 364 1.60 -39.03 -17.31
N ALA A 365 1.51 -40.34 -17.12
CA ALA A 365 1.51 -40.95 -15.77
C ALA A 365 2.89 -40.93 -15.11
N ARG A 366 3.97 -41.15 -15.89
CA ARG A 366 5.36 -41.18 -15.41
C ARG A 366 6.00 -39.81 -15.25
N THR A 367 5.68 -38.86 -16.14
CA THR A 367 6.24 -37.50 -16.09
C THR A 367 5.55 -36.61 -15.08
N ARG A 368 4.38 -37.07 -14.56
CA ARG A 368 3.54 -36.30 -13.63
C ARG A 368 3.70 -34.80 -13.93
N PRO A 369 2.94 -34.21 -14.88
CA PRO A 369 3.08 -32.78 -15.21
C PRO A 369 2.97 -31.90 -13.96
N GLY A 370 2.37 -32.44 -12.88
CA GLY A 370 2.40 -31.86 -11.56
C GLY A 370 3.79 -31.64 -10.97
N LEU A 371 4.79 -32.43 -11.36
CA LEU A 371 6.14 -32.29 -10.76
C LEU A 371 6.86 -31.04 -11.30
N GLY A 372 6.71 -30.72 -12.61
CA GLY A 372 7.22 -29.47 -13.17
C GLY A 372 6.47 -28.25 -12.64
N VAL A 373 5.16 -28.37 -12.42
CA VAL A 373 4.35 -27.34 -11.78
C VAL A 373 4.75 -27.19 -10.31
N ILE A 374 4.93 -28.30 -9.58
CA ILE A 374 5.38 -28.28 -8.17
C ILE A 374 6.77 -27.66 -8.06
N VAL A 375 7.73 -28.03 -8.91
CA VAL A 375 9.08 -27.42 -8.91
C VAL A 375 9.02 -25.95 -9.35
N GLY A 376 8.20 -25.62 -10.33
CA GLY A 376 7.97 -24.24 -10.78
C GLY A 376 7.30 -23.36 -9.73
N ILE A 377 6.56 -23.96 -8.81
CA ILE A 377 5.94 -23.27 -7.67
C ILE A 377 6.90 -23.25 -6.46
N LEU A 378 7.58 -24.34 -6.15
CA LEU A 378 8.50 -24.44 -5.01
C LEU A 378 9.71 -23.52 -5.15
N LEU A 379 10.26 -23.33 -6.35
CA LEU A 379 11.45 -22.50 -6.51
C LEU A 379 11.18 -21.02 -6.20
N PRO A 380 10.14 -20.38 -6.76
CA PRO A 380 9.82 -18.98 -6.38
C PRO A 380 9.41 -18.85 -4.92
N THR A 381 8.79 -19.88 -4.34
CA THR A 381 8.39 -19.88 -2.94
C THR A 381 9.56 -20.06 -1.98
N VAL A 382 10.57 -20.87 -2.32
CA VAL A 382 11.82 -20.95 -1.57
C VAL A 382 12.58 -19.63 -1.61
N LEU A 383 12.56 -18.94 -2.76
CA LEU A 383 13.16 -17.60 -2.89
C LEU A 383 12.41 -16.54 -2.06
N LEU A 384 11.08 -16.65 -1.96
CA LEU A 384 10.27 -15.83 -1.05
C LEU A 384 10.60 -16.09 0.42
N VAL A 385 10.80 -17.34 0.76
CA VAL A 385 11.20 -17.81 2.10
C VAL A 385 12.52 -17.19 2.53
N ALA A 386 13.43 -16.94 1.63
CA ALA A 386 14.71 -16.29 1.93
C ALA A 386 14.59 -14.78 2.26
N MET A 387 13.47 -14.11 1.94
CA MET A 387 13.32 -12.66 2.02
C MET A 387 12.44 -12.11 3.16
N GLY A 388 11.89 -12.91 4.05
CA GLY A 388 10.95 -12.44 5.09
C GLY A 388 11.29 -12.87 6.52
N ASP A 389 10.73 -12.21 7.55
CA ASP A 389 11.10 -12.37 8.98
C ASP A 389 10.43 -13.52 9.74
N SER A 390 9.26 -14.04 9.34
CA SER A 390 8.56 -15.11 10.06
C SER A 390 8.43 -16.40 9.24
N TRP A 391 9.06 -17.50 9.71
CA TRP A 391 9.03 -18.79 9.03
C TRP A 391 7.62 -19.40 8.91
N LEU A 392 6.74 -19.09 9.84
CA LEU A 392 5.39 -19.65 9.92
C LEU A 392 4.47 -19.05 8.82
N MET A 393 4.52 -17.72 8.60
CA MET A 393 3.80 -17.07 7.51
C MET A 393 4.29 -17.54 6.13
N ARG A 394 5.58 -17.78 6.00
CA ARG A 394 6.21 -18.28 4.77
C ARG A 394 5.70 -19.68 4.42
N THR A 395 5.67 -20.60 5.38
CA THR A 395 5.18 -21.96 5.17
C THR A 395 3.70 -21.98 4.83
N LEU A 396 2.88 -21.10 5.44
CA LEU A 396 1.45 -20.97 5.11
C LEU A 396 1.22 -20.47 3.68
N VAL A 397 1.98 -19.48 3.22
CA VAL A 397 1.88 -18.96 1.84
C VAL A 397 2.31 -20.04 0.84
N VAL A 398 3.41 -20.76 1.09
CA VAL A 398 3.86 -21.89 0.24
C VAL A 398 2.79 -22.96 0.19
N ALA A 399 2.26 -23.37 1.34
CA ALA A 399 1.25 -24.42 1.44
C ALA A 399 -0.06 -24.01 0.74
N SER A 400 -0.47 -22.73 0.84
CA SER A 400 -1.67 -22.23 0.18
C SER A 400 -1.53 -22.22 -1.35
N ILE A 401 -0.39 -21.79 -1.88
CA ILE A 401 -0.13 -21.80 -3.34
C ILE A 401 -0.05 -23.26 -3.86
N ALA A 402 0.63 -24.14 -3.15
CA ALA A 402 0.73 -25.55 -3.52
C ALA A 402 -0.65 -26.24 -3.44
N GLY A 403 -1.42 -25.96 -2.39
CA GLY A 403 -2.79 -26.44 -2.23
C GLY A 403 -3.72 -25.94 -3.33
N ALA A 404 -3.65 -24.67 -3.68
CA ALA A 404 -4.41 -24.08 -4.78
C ALA A 404 -4.07 -24.75 -6.14
N ALA A 405 -2.79 -24.94 -6.44
CA ALA A 405 -2.35 -25.63 -7.64
C ALA A 405 -2.84 -27.08 -7.70
N ALA A 406 -2.77 -27.81 -6.60
CA ALA A 406 -3.29 -29.18 -6.49
C ALA A 406 -4.81 -29.21 -6.68
N ALA A 407 -5.55 -28.29 -6.05
CA ALA A 407 -7.00 -28.18 -6.17
C ALA A 407 -7.42 -27.84 -7.61
N ILE A 408 -6.71 -26.93 -8.30
CA ILE A 408 -6.94 -26.63 -9.72
C ILE A 408 -6.75 -27.89 -10.58
N LEU A 409 -5.67 -28.65 -10.37
CA LEU A 409 -5.42 -29.88 -11.11
C LEU A 409 -6.50 -30.94 -10.89
N VAL A 410 -6.95 -31.11 -9.64
CA VAL A 410 -8.06 -32.02 -9.31
C VAL A 410 -9.36 -31.52 -9.94
N GLY A 411 -9.67 -30.22 -9.84
CA GLY A 411 -10.83 -29.59 -10.44
C GLY A 411 -10.87 -29.76 -11.97
N ILE A 412 -9.75 -29.55 -12.65
CA ILE A 412 -9.64 -29.79 -14.10
C ILE A 412 -9.94 -31.25 -14.45
N ARG A 413 -9.37 -32.21 -13.70
CA ARG A 413 -9.63 -33.64 -13.91
C ARG A 413 -11.09 -33.98 -13.69
N LEU A 414 -11.71 -33.44 -12.67
CA LEU A 414 -13.13 -33.65 -12.37
C LEU A 414 -14.02 -33.04 -13.47
N ALA A 415 -13.76 -31.78 -13.85
CA ALA A 415 -14.51 -31.08 -14.90
C ALA A 415 -14.43 -31.83 -16.24
N LEU A 416 -13.24 -32.31 -16.62
CA LEU A 416 -13.07 -33.12 -17.84
C LEU A 416 -13.83 -34.45 -17.75
N ARG A 417 -13.92 -35.10 -16.58
CA ARG A 417 -14.73 -36.30 -16.35
C ARG A 417 -16.21 -36.00 -16.48
N LEU A 418 -16.69 -34.90 -15.89
CA LEU A 418 -18.10 -34.46 -15.96
C LEU A 418 -18.51 -34.10 -17.39
N CYS A 419 -17.71 -33.34 -18.11
CA CYS A 419 -17.97 -33.02 -19.51
C CYS A 419 -18.11 -34.29 -20.40
N TRP A 420 -17.26 -35.29 -20.16
CA TRP A 420 -17.32 -36.54 -20.87
C TRP A 420 -18.55 -37.38 -20.52
N SER A 421 -18.92 -37.47 -19.22
CA SER A 421 -20.13 -38.21 -18.80
C SER A 421 -21.39 -37.54 -19.36
N ALA A 422 -21.45 -36.20 -19.33
CA ALA A 422 -22.55 -35.43 -19.93
C ALA A 422 -22.67 -35.70 -21.46
N GLY A 423 -21.52 -35.64 -22.17
CA GLY A 423 -21.49 -35.96 -23.62
C GLY A 423 -21.93 -37.36 -23.96
N ARG A 424 -21.74 -38.35 -23.06
CA ARG A 424 -22.25 -39.74 -23.23
C ARG A 424 -23.73 -39.86 -22.89
N GLN A 425 -24.17 -39.24 -21.81
CA GLN A 425 -25.54 -39.38 -21.30
C GLN A 425 -26.56 -38.71 -22.23
N PHE A 426 -26.19 -37.60 -22.87
CA PHE A 426 -27.03 -36.83 -23.80
C PHE A 426 -26.69 -37.08 -25.26
N SER A 427 -26.01 -38.21 -25.59
CA SER A 427 -25.51 -38.48 -26.93
C SER A 427 -26.59 -38.59 -28.02
N SER A 428 -27.79 -38.98 -27.68
CA SER A 428 -28.91 -39.23 -28.64
C SER A 428 -29.64 -37.95 -29.07
N GLY A 429 -29.49 -36.82 -28.37
CA GLY A 429 -30.21 -35.57 -28.69
C GLY A 429 -29.33 -34.38 -29.08
N LEU A 430 -27.99 -34.48 -28.97
CA LEU A 430 -27.12 -33.36 -29.23
C LEU A 430 -26.63 -33.29 -30.68
N PRO A 431 -26.58 -32.07 -31.29
CA PRO A 431 -25.95 -31.88 -32.60
C PRO A 431 -24.49 -32.38 -32.57
N PHE A 432 -24.01 -32.85 -33.75
CA PHE A 432 -22.64 -33.38 -33.90
C PHE A 432 -21.58 -32.45 -33.31
N ALA A 433 -21.68 -31.12 -33.53
CA ALA A 433 -20.75 -30.13 -33.08
C ALA A 433 -20.63 -30.08 -31.52
N LEU A 434 -21.77 -30.14 -30.82
CA LEU A 434 -21.81 -30.14 -29.35
C LEU A 434 -21.25 -31.44 -28.76
N ARG A 435 -21.68 -32.58 -29.35
CA ARG A 435 -21.20 -33.91 -28.92
C ARG A 435 -19.69 -34.06 -29.12
N HIS A 436 -19.17 -33.59 -30.24
CA HIS A 436 -17.76 -33.64 -30.58
C HIS A 436 -16.97 -32.66 -29.71
N GLY A 437 -17.41 -31.41 -29.60
CA GLY A 437 -16.74 -30.38 -28.83
C GLY A 437 -16.66 -30.66 -27.30
N LEU A 438 -17.71 -31.26 -26.72
CA LEU A 438 -17.72 -31.67 -25.31
C LEU A 438 -16.88 -32.93 -25.03
N GLY A 439 -16.83 -33.86 -26.01
CA GLY A 439 -16.05 -35.10 -25.86
C GLY A 439 -14.55 -34.95 -26.11
N ASN A 440 -14.18 -34.02 -26.96
CA ASN A 440 -12.82 -33.82 -27.46
C ASN A 440 -11.79 -33.44 -26.42
N PRO A 441 -12.06 -32.53 -25.43
CA PRO A 441 -11.09 -32.14 -24.40
C PRO A 441 -10.51 -33.30 -23.59
N ARG A 442 -11.25 -34.41 -23.46
CA ARG A 442 -10.75 -35.60 -22.75
C ARG A 442 -9.92 -36.53 -23.66
N ARG A 443 -10.18 -36.53 -24.95
CA ARG A 443 -9.44 -37.37 -25.93
C ARG A 443 -7.96 -37.01 -25.97
N TYR A 444 -7.65 -35.71 -25.87
CA TYR A 444 -6.25 -35.22 -25.84
C TYR A 444 -5.53 -35.38 -24.52
N GLY A 445 -6.19 -35.90 -23.46
CA GLY A 445 -5.56 -36.30 -22.21
C GLY A 445 -4.74 -35.19 -21.53
N GLY A 446 -3.44 -35.45 -21.32
CA GLY A 446 -2.52 -34.50 -20.66
C GLY A 446 -2.30 -33.18 -21.41
N ARG A 447 -2.57 -33.15 -22.74
CA ARG A 447 -2.41 -31.92 -23.55
C ARG A 447 -3.44 -30.87 -23.18
N THR A 448 -4.70 -31.25 -23.10
CA THR A 448 -5.80 -30.37 -22.68
C THR A 448 -5.68 -29.96 -21.22
N GLN A 449 -5.17 -30.85 -20.34
CA GLN A 449 -4.93 -30.52 -18.94
C GLN A 449 -3.90 -29.39 -18.77
N GLY A 450 -2.79 -29.44 -19.53
CA GLY A 450 -1.77 -28.39 -19.52
C GLY A 450 -2.32 -27.04 -20.02
N ALA A 451 -3.06 -27.04 -21.12
CA ALA A 451 -3.68 -25.83 -21.65
C ALA A 451 -4.75 -25.25 -20.70
N LEU A 452 -5.61 -26.11 -20.12
CA LEU A 452 -6.60 -25.70 -19.14
C LEU A 452 -5.97 -25.12 -17.88
N LEU A 453 -4.85 -25.66 -17.43
CA LEU A 453 -4.13 -25.12 -16.28
C LEU A 453 -3.69 -23.66 -16.53
N VAL A 454 -3.14 -23.39 -17.71
CA VAL A 454 -2.73 -22.02 -18.10
C VAL A 454 -3.96 -21.12 -18.23
N LEU A 455 -5.06 -21.62 -18.79
CA LEU A 455 -6.32 -20.86 -18.92
C LEU A 455 -6.90 -20.51 -17.55
N VAL A 456 -7.02 -21.48 -16.63
CA VAL A 456 -7.52 -21.28 -15.26
C VAL A 456 -6.65 -20.27 -14.51
N ALA A 457 -5.32 -20.42 -14.62
CA ALA A 457 -4.37 -19.52 -14.01
C ALA A 457 -4.48 -18.09 -14.56
N GLY A 458 -4.63 -17.94 -15.88
CA GLY A 458 -4.83 -16.65 -16.52
C GLY A 458 -6.11 -15.94 -16.06
N VAL A 459 -7.24 -16.68 -16.01
CA VAL A 459 -8.52 -16.15 -15.51
C VAL A 459 -8.40 -15.73 -14.03
N ALA A 460 -7.81 -16.59 -13.20
CA ALA A 460 -7.59 -16.27 -11.78
C ALA A 460 -6.76 -15.00 -11.61
N LEU A 461 -5.68 -14.83 -12.38
CA LEU A 461 -4.80 -13.67 -12.33
C LEU A 461 -5.52 -12.37 -12.73
N ILE A 462 -6.34 -12.41 -13.79
CA ILE A 462 -7.16 -11.25 -14.21
C ILE A 462 -8.13 -10.85 -13.08
N LEU A 463 -8.76 -11.82 -12.43
CA LEU A 463 -9.71 -11.57 -11.37
C LEU A 463 -9.02 -11.07 -10.09
N ILE A 464 -7.85 -11.63 -9.70
CA ILE A 464 -7.05 -11.12 -8.60
C ILE A 464 -6.70 -9.64 -8.84
N ALA A 465 -6.25 -9.31 -10.06
CA ALA A 465 -5.89 -7.95 -10.41
C ALA A 465 -7.10 -7.00 -10.37
N GLY A 466 -8.23 -7.41 -10.93
CA GLY A 466 -9.45 -6.59 -11.01
C GLY A 466 -10.14 -6.40 -9.65
N LEU A 467 -10.34 -7.49 -8.90
CA LEU A 467 -10.96 -7.45 -7.58
C LEU A 467 -10.05 -6.79 -6.54
N GLY A 468 -8.75 -7.11 -6.56
CA GLY A 468 -7.78 -6.49 -5.66
C GLY A 468 -7.74 -4.97 -5.82
N ARG A 469 -7.73 -4.47 -7.07
CA ARG A 469 -7.84 -3.04 -7.36
C ARG A 469 -9.09 -2.43 -6.71
N ARG A 470 -10.25 -3.06 -6.91
CA ARG A 470 -11.53 -2.55 -6.38
C ARG A 470 -11.52 -2.54 -4.86
N GLN A 471 -11.14 -3.64 -4.23
CA GLN A 471 -11.11 -3.79 -2.77
C GLN A 471 -10.17 -2.77 -2.11
N ILE A 472 -8.99 -2.55 -2.67
CA ILE A 472 -8.04 -1.55 -2.14
C ILE A 472 -8.58 -0.14 -2.34
N SER A 473 -9.19 0.15 -3.49
CA SER A 473 -9.83 1.45 -3.74
C SER A 473 -10.94 1.74 -2.74
N ASP A 474 -11.83 0.77 -2.52
CA ASP A 474 -12.96 0.90 -1.58
C ASP A 474 -12.43 1.06 -0.14
N MET A 475 -11.39 0.30 0.25
CA MET A 475 -10.75 0.42 1.56
C MET A 475 -10.15 1.80 1.80
N VAL A 476 -9.46 2.38 0.81
CA VAL A 476 -8.87 3.71 0.94
C VAL A 476 -9.96 4.77 1.08
N ILE A 477 -11.04 4.66 0.31
CA ILE A 477 -12.18 5.57 0.38
C ILE A 477 -12.90 5.42 1.74
N ASP A 478 -13.14 4.20 2.21
CA ASP A 478 -13.79 3.91 3.48
C ASP A 478 -12.94 4.31 4.71
N SER A 479 -11.62 4.42 4.55
CA SER A 479 -10.73 4.89 5.62
C SER A 479 -10.79 6.39 5.84
N LEU A 480 -11.36 7.15 4.89
CA LEU A 480 -11.60 8.57 5.06
C LEU A 480 -12.71 8.79 6.09
N PRO A 481 -12.57 9.78 7.01
CA PRO A 481 -13.54 10.04 8.05
C PRO A 481 -14.87 10.51 7.44
N MET A 482 -15.76 9.57 7.15
CA MET A 482 -17.11 9.82 6.69
C MET A 482 -18.08 9.68 7.87
N GLY A 483 -18.43 10.79 8.49
CA GLY A 483 -19.44 10.84 9.52
C GLY A 483 -20.63 11.70 9.16
N ALA A 484 -21.64 11.63 10.04
CA ALA A 484 -22.81 12.49 9.96
C ALA A 484 -22.45 13.99 10.08
N ASN A 485 -21.23 14.33 10.51
CA ASN A 485 -20.75 15.70 10.65
C ASN A 485 -20.03 16.12 9.37
N ASN A 486 -20.40 17.24 8.79
CA ASN A 486 -19.77 17.83 7.63
C ASN A 486 -18.89 19.04 7.95
N LEU A 487 -18.92 19.54 9.19
CA LEU A 487 -17.99 20.51 9.75
C LEU A 487 -17.34 19.96 11.02
N LEU A 488 -16.03 20.09 11.12
CA LEU A 488 -15.25 19.78 12.32
C LEU A 488 -14.67 21.07 12.90
N LEU A 489 -14.73 21.16 14.22
CA LEU A 489 -14.20 22.26 15.00
C LEU A 489 -13.01 21.75 15.82
N PHE A 490 -11.89 22.44 15.74
CA PHE A 490 -10.68 22.15 16.49
C PHE A 490 -10.23 23.40 17.26
N ASN A 491 -9.61 23.20 18.41
CA ASN A 491 -9.03 24.28 19.21
C ASN A 491 -10.05 25.38 19.59
N VAL A 492 -11.27 25.00 19.92
CA VAL A 492 -12.25 25.94 20.46
C VAL A 492 -11.86 26.23 21.91
N ASP A 493 -11.67 27.51 22.22
CA ASP A 493 -11.36 27.95 23.58
C ASP A 493 -12.57 27.69 24.52
N SER A 494 -12.30 27.37 25.78
CA SER A 494 -13.34 27.16 26.79
C SER A 494 -14.27 28.39 26.95
N SER A 495 -13.72 29.60 26.79
CA SER A 495 -14.49 30.84 26.82
C SER A 495 -15.49 30.95 25.68
N ASP A 496 -15.19 30.36 24.53
CA ASP A 496 -15.99 30.45 23.30
C ASP A 496 -17.11 29.38 23.22
N VAL A 497 -17.01 28.32 24.05
CA VAL A 497 -17.97 27.20 24.05
C VAL A 497 -19.39 27.63 24.33
N SER A 498 -19.59 28.52 25.34
CA SER A 498 -20.93 29.04 25.71
C SER A 498 -21.50 29.93 24.62
N GLN A 499 -20.68 30.78 24.04
CA GLN A 499 -21.02 31.65 22.92
C GLN A 499 -21.40 30.83 21.68
N LEU A 500 -20.58 29.84 21.34
CA LEU A 500 -20.84 28.92 20.23
C LEU A 500 -22.17 28.18 20.41
N SER A 501 -22.43 27.65 21.61
CA SER A 501 -23.68 26.94 21.92
C SER A 501 -24.90 27.83 21.78
N SER A 502 -24.81 29.10 22.21
CA SER A 502 -25.89 30.07 22.10
C SER A 502 -26.16 30.52 20.66
N MET A 503 -25.11 30.65 19.88
CA MET A 503 -25.18 30.99 18.46
C MET A 503 -25.81 29.87 17.65
N MET A 504 -25.39 28.61 17.90
CA MET A 504 -25.88 27.44 17.18
C MET A 504 -27.39 27.22 17.42
N LYS A 505 -27.90 27.51 18.63
CA LYS A 505 -29.34 27.41 18.90
C LYS A 505 -30.20 28.41 18.09
N LYS A 506 -29.61 29.52 17.65
CA LYS A 506 -30.30 30.57 16.88
C LYS A 506 -30.20 30.37 15.35
N GLN A 507 -29.33 29.49 14.90
CA GLN A 507 -29.09 29.29 13.46
C GLN A 507 -30.00 28.21 12.87
N ARG A 508 -30.62 28.53 11.71
CA ARG A 508 -31.37 27.56 10.90
C ARG A 508 -30.43 26.76 10.01
N GLY A 509 -30.76 25.50 9.74
CA GLY A 509 -30.00 24.61 8.85
C GLY A 509 -28.97 23.75 9.56
N ILE A 510 -28.94 23.74 10.90
CA ILE A 510 -28.16 22.80 11.69
C ILE A 510 -28.96 21.52 11.86
N LEU A 511 -28.51 20.43 11.26
CA LEU A 511 -29.13 19.11 11.33
C LEU A 511 -28.83 18.39 12.63
N ARG A 512 -27.63 18.62 13.17
CA ARG A 512 -27.20 18.10 14.46
C ARG A 512 -26.34 19.15 15.18
N ALA A 513 -26.71 19.48 16.41
CA ALA A 513 -25.97 20.41 17.24
C ALA A 513 -24.50 19.93 17.48
N PRO A 514 -23.56 20.87 17.66
CA PRO A 514 -22.17 20.50 17.91
C PRO A 514 -22.06 19.74 19.24
N THR A 515 -21.44 18.56 19.18
CA THR A 515 -20.98 17.85 20.37
C THR A 515 -19.52 18.23 20.57
N LEU A 516 -19.28 19.22 21.44
CA LEU A 516 -17.93 19.64 21.80
C LEU A 516 -17.45 18.79 22.98
N VAL A 517 -16.30 18.20 22.83
CA VAL A 517 -15.64 17.42 23.89
C VAL A 517 -14.31 18.09 24.25
N PRO A 518 -13.96 18.18 25.53
CA PRO A 518 -12.63 18.63 25.90
C PRO A 518 -11.60 17.69 25.30
N THR A 519 -10.54 18.24 24.77
CA THR A 519 -9.46 17.48 24.14
C THR A 519 -8.11 17.89 24.73
N ALA A 520 -7.28 16.89 25.04
CA ALA A 520 -5.91 17.09 25.47
C ALA A 520 -4.98 16.16 24.67
N MET A 521 -3.72 16.55 24.56
CA MET A 521 -2.69 15.68 24.01
C MET A 521 -1.99 14.97 25.15
N LEU A 522 -2.06 13.64 25.16
CA LEU A 522 -1.34 12.79 26.09
C LEU A 522 0.01 12.38 25.49
N THR A 523 1.09 12.55 26.22
CA THR A 523 2.39 11.99 25.85
C THR A 523 2.58 10.66 26.56
N LEU A 524 2.89 9.59 25.83
CA LEU A 524 3.17 8.28 26.39
C LEU A 524 4.52 8.29 27.10
N ASP A 525 4.54 7.97 28.39
CA ASP A 525 5.75 7.91 29.20
C ASP A 525 6.18 6.46 29.49
N ARG A 526 5.24 5.59 29.91
CA ARG A 526 5.53 4.19 30.26
C ARG A 526 4.32 3.29 30.02
N VAL A 527 4.59 2.03 29.65
CA VAL A 527 3.59 0.95 29.56
C VAL A 527 4.12 -0.25 30.36
N ASP A 528 3.40 -0.70 31.38
CA ASP A 528 3.85 -1.82 32.23
C ASP A 528 3.80 -3.18 31.49
N SER A 529 2.98 -3.30 30.44
CA SER A 529 2.83 -4.53 29.65
C SER A 529 3.94 -4.80 28.64
N ALA A 530 4.77 -3.78 28.35
CA ALA A 530 5.85 -3.91 27.37
C ALA A 530 6.93 -2.83 27.62
N ASP A 531 8.19 -3.23 27.42
CA ASP A 531 9.26 -2.23 27.39
C ASP A 531 9.09 -1.33 26.17
N LEU A 532 9.11 -0.02 26.37
CA LEU A 532 8.96 0.96 25.29
C LEU A 532 10.06 0.80 24.23
N ASP A 533 11.25 0.36 24.63
CA ASP A 533 12.35 0.10 23.71
C ASP A 533 12.12 -1.17 22.87
N ASP A 534 11.51 -2.20 23.46
CA ASP A 534 11.06 -3.39 22.72
C ASP A 534 9.90 -3.09 21.77
N LEU A 535 8.95 -2.23 22.18
CA LEU A 535 7.87 -1.78 21.31
C LEU A 535 8.41 -0.94 20.15
N ARG A 536 9.42 -0.10 20.39
CA ARG A 536 10.10 0.70 19.36
C ARG A 536 10.95 -0.16 18.42
N ALA A 537 11.58 -1.22 18.94
CA ALA A 537 12.38 -2.15 18.14
C ALA A 537 11.54 -3.06 17.27
N SER A 538 10.33 -3.43 17.74
CA SER A 538 9.42 -4.36 17.06
C SER A 538 8.45 -3.69 16.07
N GLN A 539 8.31 -2.37 16.11
CA GLN A 539 7.41 -1.61 15.23
C GLN A 539 8.13 -0.37 14.66
N PRO A 540 7.78 0.07 13.45
CA PRO A 540 8.29 1.33 12.92
C PRO A 540 8.07 2.44 13.95
N ARG A 541 9.10 3.17 14.31
CA ARG A 541 9.09 4.21 15.38
C ARG A 541 7.96 5.23 15.23
N SER A 542 7.47 5.42 14.01
CA SER A 542 6.32 6.28 13.67
C SER A 542 4.97 5.83 14.23
N TRP A 543 4.80 4.54 14.53
CA TRP A 543 3.53 4.02 15.02
C TRP A 543 3.36 4.19 16.52
N VAL A 544 4.45 4.25 17.26
CA VAL A 544 4.43 4.62 18.66
C VAL A 544 4.48 6.15 18.74
N GLN A 545 3.42 6.80 18.23
CA GLN A 545 3.24 8.23 18.46
C GLN A 545 3.27 8.47 19.96
N ARG A 546 4.22 9.27 20.43
CA ARG A 546 4.29 9.64 21.83
C ARG A 546 3.12 10.53 22.27
N MET A 547 2.49 11.21 21.30
CA MET A 547 1.37 12.11 21.54
C MET A 547 0.06 11.51 21.03
N TRP A 548 -0.89 11.31 21.94
CA TRP A 548 -2.18 10.75 21.65
C TRP A 548 -3.30 11.75 21.96
N PRO A 549 -4.22 12.03 21.03
CA PRO A 549 -5.40 12.81 21.37
C PRO A 549 -6.27 12.01 22.34
N ALA A 550 -6.59 12.62 23.45
CA ALA A 550 -7.51 12.09 24.45
C ALA A 550 -8.70 13.00 24.61
N THR A 551 -9.83 12.39 24.92
CA THR A 551 -11.05 13.09 25.23
C THR A 551 -11.61 12.63 26.56
N CYS A 552 -12.45 13.44 27.18
CA CYS A 552 -13.18 12.98 28.33
C CYS A 552 -14.62 12.58 28.01
N SER A 553 -15.04 11.52 28.64
CA SER A 553 -16.46 11.12 28.66
C SER A 553 -16.69 10.24 29.89
N ASP A 554 -17.75 10.53 30.63
CA ASP A 554 -18.11 9.72 31.80
C ASP A 554 -18.90 8.46 31.40
N THR A 555 -19.42 8.44 30.18
CA THR A 555 -20.07 7.30 29.54
C THR A 555 -19.57 7.16 28.10
N LEU A 556 -19.48 5.93 27.60
CA LEU A 556 -19.05 5.69 26.22
C LEU A 556 -20.03 6.29 25.22
N PRO A 557 -19.55 6.97 24.16
CA PRO A 557 -20.39 7.60 23.16
C PRO A 557 -21.23 6.59 22.39
N GLN A 558 -22.34 7.05 21.81
CA GLN A 558 -23.18 6.22 20.94
C GLN A 558 -22.41 5.66 19.76
N GLY A 559 -22.52 4.36 19.52
CA GLY A 559 -21.83 3.65 18.43
C GLY A 559 -20.48 3.05 18.81
N VAL A 560 -19.92 3.38 19.97
CA VAL A 560 -18.73 2.72 20.50
C VAL A 560 -19.13 1.36 21.08
N ARG A 561 -18.41 0.30 20.70
CA ARG A 561 -18.64 -1.06 21.19
C ARG A 561 -17.52 -1.47 22.13
N VAL A 562 -17.85 -1.96 23.30
CA VAL A 562 -16.88 -2.58 24.21
C VAL A 562 -16.51 -3.96 23.69
N LEU A 563 -15.22 -4.21 23.52
CA LEU A 563 -14.67 -5.49 23.11
C LEU A 563 -14.23 -6.32 24.32
N ALA A 564 -13.67 -5.66 25.35
CA ALA A 564 -13.23 -6.29 26.58
C ALA A 564 -13.33 -5.29 27.73
N GLY A 565 -13.61 -5.76 28.94
CA GLY A 565 -13.76 -4.94 30.13
C GLY A 565 -15.11 -4.22 30.22
N ASN A 566 -15.20 -3.25 31.14
CA ASN A 566 -16.36 -2.39 31.32
C ASN A 566 -15.88 -1.02 31.78
N PHE A 567 -16.17 0.04 31.02
CA PHE A 567 -15.68 1.38 31.33
C PHE A 567 -16.63 2.09 32.30
N GLN A 568 -16.08 2.40 33.47
CA GLN A 568 -16.70 3.29 34.46
C GLN A 568 -15.67 4.35 34.84
N ALA A 569 -15.96 5.60 34.48
CA ALA A 569 -15.03 6.70 34.77
C ALA A 569 -14.75 6.81 36.28
N SER A 570 -13.55 6.45 36.69
CA SER A 570 -13.07 6.50 38.07
C SER A 570 -11.79 7.32 38.21
N VAL A 571 -11.64 8.01 39.34
CA VAL A 571 -10.50 8.91 39.61
C VAL A 571 -9.65 8.45 40.79
N SER A 572 -10.04 7.42 41.50
CA SER A 572 -9.40 7.03 42.77
C SER A 572 -8.78 5.63 42.69
N PRO A 573 -7.63 5.42 43.20
CA PRO A 573 -6.37 6.19 43.24
C PRO A 573 -5.64 6.20 41.90
N ILE A 574 -6.10 5.38 40.93
CA ILE A 574 -5.60 5.24 39.56
C ILE A 574 -6.72 5.63 38.60
N THR A 575 -6.43 6.47 37.64
CA THR A 575 -7.39 6.88 36.62
C THR A 575 -7.69 5.73 35.68
N THR A 576 -8.96 5.37 35.50
CA THR A 576 -9.36 4.36 34.53
C THR A 576 -9.53 4.96 33.15
N ILE A 577 -9.11 4.21 32.11
CA ILE A 577 -9.22 4.62 30.73
C ILE A 577 -9.89 3.55 29.84
N ALA A 578 -10.65 4.02 28.84
CA ALA A 578 -11.02 3.19 27.73
C ALA A 578 -10.05 3.44 26.56
N LEU A 579 -9.49 2.37 26.01
CA LEU A 579 -8.50 2.40 24.96
C LEU A 579 -9.07 1.84 23.65
N GLU A 580 -8.86 2.54 22.54
CA GLU A 580 -9.31 2.07 21.22
C GLU A 580 -8.52 0.83 20.81
N GLU A 581 -9.17 -0.14 20.12
CA GLU A 581 -8.61 -1.46 19.80
C GLU A 581 -7.26 -1.43 19.08
N HIS A 582 -7.04 -0.46 18.17
CA HIS A 582 -5.77 -0.33 17.45
C HIS A 582 -4.66 0.21 18.35
N VAL A 583 -5.00 1.13 19.24
CA VAL A 583 -4.08 1.68 20.24
C VAL A 583 -3.71 0.59 21.24
N ALA A 584 -4.69 -0.20 21.69
CA ALA A 584 -4.47 -1.32 22.59
C ALA A 584 -3.55 -2.38 21.94
N ALA A 585 -3.80 -2.75 20.68
CA ALA A 585 -2.97 -3.67 19.94
C ALA A 585 -1.54 -3.14 19.72
N LEU A 586 -1.40 -1.85 19.42
CA LEU A 586 -0.12 -1.19 19.23
C LEU A 586 0.73 -1.20 20.51
N LEU A 587 0.11 -0.87 21.65
CA LEU A 587 0.75 -0.84 22.95
C LEU A 587 0.84 -2.23 23.61
N LYS A 588 0.35 -3.30 22.94
CA LYS A 588 0.19 -4.65 23.50
C LYS A 588 -0.55 -4.64 24.85
N ALA A 589 -1.44 -3.66 25.01
CA ALA A 589 -2.18 -3.45 26.24
C ALA A 589 -3.46 -4.30 26.28
N HIS A 590 -3.78 -4.78 27.46
CA HIS A 590 -5.01 -5.53 27.77
C HIS A 590 -5.70 -4.91 28.98
N VAL A 591 -6.92 -5.35 29.28
CA VAL A 591 -7.63 -4.86 30.47
C VAL A 591 -6.80 -5.15 31.72
N GLY A 592 -6.62 -4.14 32.55
CA GLY A 592 -5.72 -4.16 33.72
C GLY A 592 -4.29 -3.67 33.45
N SER A 593 -3.92 -3.43 32.19
CA SER A 593 -2.58 -2.87 31.90
C SER A 593 -2.46 -1.44 32.43
N ARG A 594 -1.34 -1.13 33.06
CA ARG A 594 -1.05 0.21 33.55
C ARG A 594 -0.22 0.98 32.55
N ILE A 595 -0.67 2.19 32.26
CA ILE A 595 -0.03 3.10 31.30
C ILE A 595 0.17 4.43 31.99
N ARG A 596 1.37 4.98 31.91
CA ARG A 596 1.65 6.33 32.39
C ARG A 596 1.74 7.29 31.21
N PHE A 597 0.91 8.30 31.26
CA PHE A 597 0.93 9.41 30.32
C PHE A 597 1.43 10.69 31.00
N LEU A 598 1.83 11.64 30.18
CA LEU A 598 2.09 13.02 30.61
C LEU A 598 1.03 13.93 29.96
N VAL A 599 0.41 14.77 30.77
CA VAL A 599 -0.54 15.81 30.33
C VAL A 599 0.08 17.16 30.69
N ALA A 600 0.42 17.95 29.70
CA ALA A 600 1.14 19.22 29.90
C ALA A 600 2.36 19.08 30.83
N GLY A 601 3.13 17.98 30.68
CA GLY A 601 4.31 17.67 31.49
C GLY A 601 4.06 17.08 32.89
N ARG A 602 2.80 16.95 33.33
CA ARG A 602 2.43 16.32 34.59
C ARG A 602 2.10 14.84 34.42
N PRO A 603 2.61 13.94 35.26
CA PRO A 603 2.36 12.50 35.12
C PRO A 603 0.92 12.16 35.48
N LEU A 604 0.29 11.32 34.61
CA LEU A 604 -1.02 10.75 34.80
C LEU A 604 -0.90 9.22 34.77
N ASN A 605 -1.09 8.56 35.91
CA ASN A 605 -1.10 7.11 35.98
C ASN A 605 -2.51 6.60 35.62
N THR A 606 -2.57 5.71 34.64
CA THR A 606 -3.84 5.17 34.15
C THR A 606 -3.82 3.65 34.15
N GLU A 607 -5.01 3.06 34.25
CA GLU A 607 -5.23 1.62 34.11
C GLU A 607 -6.31 1.39 33.03
N VAL A 608 -6.03 0.48 32.11
CA VAL A 608 -6.96 0.13 31.03
C VAL A 608 -8.13 -0.67 31.60
N GLU A 609 -9.29 -0.06 31.68
CA GLU A 609 -10.51 -0.69 32.19
C GLU A 609 -11.33 -1.31 31.07
N ALA A 610 -11.30 -0.72 29.87
CA ALA A 610 -11.99 -1.24 28.71
C ALA A 610 -11.18 -1.08 27.42
N ILE A 611 -11.33 -2.05 26.53
CA ILE A 611 -10.88 -1.96 25.13
C ILE A 611 -12.13 -1.77 24.29
N VAL A 612 -12.15 -0.73 23.47
CA VAL A 612 -13.33 -0.31 22.74
C VAL A 612 -13.07 -0.24 21.23
N ARG A 613 -14.08 -0.58 20.44
CA ARG A 613 -14.10 -0.33 19.00
C ARG A 613 -14.86 0.94 18.73
N VAL A 614 -14.14 1.92 18.22
CA VAL A 614 -14.67 3.25 17.92
C VAL A 614 -15.00 3.32 16.43
N PRO A 615 -16.18 3.84 16.04
CA PRO A 615 -16.50 4.08 14.64
C PRO A 615 -15.43 4.96 13.97
N PRO A 616 -15.10 4.73 12.68
CA PRO A 616 -14.03 5.47 11.99
C PRO A 616 -14.13 6.99 12.12
N VAL A 617 -15.35 7.51 12.11
CA VAL A 617 -15.67 8.95 12.25
C VAL A 617 -15.28 9.55 13.59
N GLN A 618 -15.39 8.77 14.65
CA GLN A 618 -15.13 9.20 16.02
C GLN A 618 -13.72 8.79 16.48
N ARG A 619 -13.01 7.97 15.70
CA ARG A 619 -11.69 7.42 16.06
C ARG A 619 -10.67 8.49 16.36
N TYR A 620 -10.71 9.63 15.69
CA TYR A 620 -9.78 10.72 15.95
C TYR A 620 -9.92 11.25 17.38
N TRP A 621 -11.15 11.34 17.90
CA TRP A 621 -11.45 11.90 19.22
C TRP A 621 -11.29 10.88 20.37
N TYR A 622 -11.73 9.65 20.14
CA TYR A 622 -11.88 8.63 21.18
C TYR A 622 -10.81 7.54 21.10
N ARG A 623 -9.56 7.92 20.86
CA ARG A 623 -8.42 6.98 20.95
C ARG A 623 -8.11 6.58 22.37
N VAL A 624 -8.11 7.57 23.27
CA VAL A 624 -7.99 7.40 24.69
C VAL A 624 -9.13 8.19 25.33
N THR A 625 -9.98 7.52 26.08
CA THR A 625 -11.13 8.14 26.79
C THR A 625 -10.91 8.04 28.26
N LEU A 626 -11.04 9.18 28.95
CA LEU A 626 -10.85 9.33 30.40
C LEU A 626 -12.15 9.87 31.02
N GLY A 627 -12.30 9.75 32.34
CA GLY A 627 -13.36 10.45 33.07
C GLY A 627 -13.17 11.97 33.05
N CYS A 628 -14.26 12.74 32.92
CA CYS A 628 -14.16 14.20 32.78
C CYS A 628 -13.64 14.89 34.04
N GLN A 629 -13.73 14.28 35.20
CA GLN A 629 -13.15 14.81 36.45
C GLN A 629 -11.62 14.89 36.38
N VAL A 630 -10.97 14.01 35.63
CA VAL A 630 -9.51 14.02 35.43
C VAL A 630 -9.08 15.27 34.67
N PHE A 631 -9.83 15.64 33.63
CA PHE A 631 -9.52 16.80 32.79
C PHE A 631 -9.63 18.12 33.57
N ALA A 632 -10.54 18.21 34.55
CA ALA A 632 -10.70 19.38 35.39
C ALA A 632 -9.41 19.69 36.21
N GLY A 633 -8.64 18.65 36.56
CA GLY A 633 -7.35 18.81 37.28
C GLY A 633 -6.18 19.29 36.43
N PHE A 634 -6.31 19.24 35.08
CA PHE A 634 -5.23 19.60 34.15
C PHE A 634 -5.45 20.92 33.40
N GLU A 635 -6.47 21.71 33.76
CA GLU A 635 -6.80 23.00 33.10
C GLU A 635 -6.87 22.87 31.57
N VAL A 636 -7.59 21.84 31.08
CA VAL A 636 -7.79 21.63 29.64
C VAL A 636 -8.68 22.73 29.08
N ASN A 637 -8.09 23.62 28.31
CA ASN A 637 -8.76 24.82 27.80
C ASN A 637 -9.24 24.68 26.34
N THR A 638 -8.99 23.53 25.68
CA THR A 638 -9.32 23.32 24.28
C THR A 638 -10.44 22.29 24.12
N TYR A 639 -11.40 22.63 23.27
CA TYR A 639 -12.51 21.76 22.90
C TYR A 639 -12.45 21.48 21.42
N SER A 640 -12.88 20.29 21.06
CA SER A 640 -13.03 19.87 19.67
C SER A 640 -14.34 19.14 19.48
N GLY A 641 -14.83 19.13 18.25
CA GLY A 641 -16.09 18.44 17.97
C GLY A 641 -16.52 18.55 16.51
N GLY A 642 -17.74 18.11 16.25
CA GLY A 642 -18.30 18.16 14.91
C GLY A 642 -19.75 18.55 14.93
N LEU A 643 -20.19 19.17 13.84
CA LEU A 643 -21.60 19.51 13.63
C LEU A 643 -22.04 19.09 12.23
N SER A 644 -23.33 18.80 12.09
CA SER A 644 -23.93 18.51 10.81
C SER A 644 -24.79 19.68 10.36
N VAL A 645 -24.51 20.19 9.17
CA VAL A 645 -25.12 21.38 8.59
C VAL A 645 -25.71 21.02 7.24
N GLU A 646 -26.82 21.65 6.90
CA GLU A 646 -27.39 21.55 5.56
C GLU A 646 -26.38 22.04 4.50
N PRO A 647 -26.11 21.28 3.41
CA PRO A 647 -25.08 21.61 2.43
C PRO A 647 -25.20 23.03 1.85
N ALA A 648 -26.42 23.50 1.65
CA ALA A 648 -26.69 24.85 1.11
C ALA A 648 -26.25 25.98 2.05
N ARG A 649 -26.12 25.72 3.35
CA ARG A 649 -25.76 26.71 4.39
C ARG A 649 -24.37 26.52 4.96
N LEU A 650 -23.66 25.53 4.50
CA LEU A 650 -22.34 25.17 5.03
C LEU A 650 -21.33 26.32 4.90
N ALA A 651 -21.30 26.99 3.74
CA ALA A 651 -20.41 28.11 3.48
C ALA A 651 -20.74 29.33 4.37
N ASP A 652 -22.02 29.66 4.51
CA ASP A 652 -22.46 30.80 5.33
C ASP A 652 -22.16 30.59 6.82
N LEU A 653 -22.46 29.38 7.32
CA LEU A 653 -22.20 29.06 8.71
C LEU A 653 -20.70 29.00 9.00
N ARG A 654 -19.92 28.49 8.07
CA ARG A 654 -18.45 28.46 8.18
C ARG A 654 -17.89 29.89 8.29
N ARG A 655 -18.32 30.82 7.43
CA ARG A 655 -17.92 32.24 7.49
C ARG A 655 -18.28 32.87 8.82
N LEU A 656 -19.49 32.63 9.31
CA LEU A 656 -19.98 33.15 10.58
C LEU A 656 -19.15 32.62 11.75
N LEU A 657 -18.88 31.32 11.78
CA LEU A 657 -18.05 30.69 12.82
C LEU A 657 -16.62 31.24 12.81
N GLN A 658 -16.02 31.41 11.64
CA GLN A 658 -14.67 31.94 11.51
C GLN A 658 -14.58 33.44 11.87
N GLY A 659 -15.63 34.21 11.59
CA GLY A 659 -15.69 35.61 11.96
C GLY A 659 -15.79 35.84 13.48
N GLN A 660 -16.32 34.87 14.22
CA GLN A 660 -16.52 34.99 15.66
C GLN A 660 -15.55 34.14 16.48
N LEU A 661 -15.14 32.99 15.98
CA LEU A 661 -14.17 32.11 16.61
C LEU A 661 -12.78 32.30 15.97
N HIS A 662 -12.12 33.37 16.34
CA HIS A 662 -10.83 33.73 15.72
C HIS A 662 -9.70 32.72 15.99
N ARG A 663 -9.87 31.84 16.97
CA ARG A 663 -8.88 30.84 17.43
C ARG A 663 -9.20 29.43 17.00
N ALA A 664 -10.47 29.12 16.75
CA ALA A 664 -10.91 27.80 16.34
C ALA A 664 -10.64 27.54 14.85
N SER A 665 -10.17 26.35 14.54
CA SER A 665 -10.08 25.86 13.17
C SER A 665 -11.38 25.18 12.78
N VAL A 666 -12.03 25.70 11.73
CA VAL A 666 -13.28 25.15 11.19
C VAL A 666 -12.96 24.41 9.90
N VAL A 667 -13.00 23.09 9.93
CA VAL A 667 -12.61 22.22 8.82
C VAL A 667 -13.85 21.64 8.16
N ASN A 668 -13.96 21.84 6.85
CA ASN A 668 -15.00 21.20 6.04
C ASN A 668 -14.57 19.79 5.66
N VAL A 669 -15.34 18.80 6.11
CA VAL A 669 -15.06 17.38 5.84
C VAL A 669 -15.06 17.08 4.34
N SER A 670 -15.87 17.76 3.55
CA SER A 670 -15.89 17.58 2.09
C SER A 670 -14.57 17.97 1.43
N GLU A 671 -13.90 19.03 1.91
CA GLU A 671 -12.59 19.46 1.40
C GLU A 671 -11.50 18.45 1.75
N VAL A 672 -11.49 17.98 2.99
CA VAL A 672 -10.57 16.92 3.44
C VAL A 672 -10.80 15.64 2.62
N LYS A 673 -12.07 15.30 2.38
CA LYS A 673 -12.46 14.16 1.56
C LYS A 673 -11.95 14.31 0.12
N GLN A 674 -12.20 15.45 -0.55
CA GLN A 674 -11.73 15.69 -1.91
C GLN A 674 -10.20 15.61 -2.01
N GLN A 675 -9.49 16.14 -1.02
CA GLN A 675 -8.04 16.08 -0.98
C GLN A 675 -7.57 14.63 -0.77
N GLY A 676 -8.19 13.91 0.18
CA GLY A 676 -7.93 12.49 0.40
C GLY A 676 -8.24 11.64 -0.84
N GLU A 677 -9.34 11.92 -1.53
CA GLU A 677 -9.71 11.24 -2.78
C GLU A 677 -8.69 11.50 -3.90
N LYS A 678 -8.12 12.71 -4.00
CA LYS A 678 -7.05 13.01 -4.97
C LYS A 678 -5.80 12.16 -4.68
N VAL A 679 -5.36 12.11 -3.43
CA VAL A 679 -4.21 11.29 -3.01
C VAL A 679 -4.49 9.81 -3.22
N ALA A 680 -5.70 9.35 -2.84
CA ALA A 680 -6.14 7.98 -3.04
C ALA A 680 -6.21 7.61 -4.53
N ALA A 681 -6.72 8.51 -5.37
CA ALA A 681 -6.83 8.29 -6.82
C ALA A 681 -5.46 8.03 -7.47
N GLU A 682 -4.41 8.70 -7.01
CA GLU A 682 -3.05 8.43 -7.51
C GLU A 682 -2.53 7.06 -7.06
N GLY A 683 -2.76 6.67 -5.81
CA GLY A 683 -2.47 5.30 -5.35
C GLY A 683 -3.23 4.24 -6.16
N VAL A 684 -4.53 4.47 -6.39
CA VAL A 684 -5.37 3.60 -7.22
C VAL A 684 -4.89 3.56 -8.68
N ARG A 685 -4.34 4.65 -9.21
CA ARG A 685 -3.76 4.69 -10.57
C ARG A 685 -2.57 3.73 -10.69
N ILE A 686 -1.67 3.70 -9.70
CA ILE A 686 -0.54 2.75 -9.68
C ILE A 686 -1.04 1.31 -9.67
N ILE A 687 -1.99 0.99 -8.79
CA ILE A 687 -2.59 -0.33 -8.70
C ILE A 687 -3.28 -0.69 -10.02
N THR A 688 -3.91 0.28 -10.69
CA THR A 688 -4.54 0.08 -12.00
C THR A 688 -3.52 -0.26 -13.09
N VAL A 689 -2.36 0.40 -13.11
CA VAL A 689 -1.28 0.08 -14.06
C VAL A 689 -0.76 -1.33 -13.81
N VAL A 690 -0.52 -1.71 -12.55
CA VAL A 690 -0.09 -3.06 -12.18
C VAL A 690 -1.14 -4.11 -12.59
N ALA A 691 -2.42 -3.85 -12.31
CA ALA A 691 -3.52 -4.73 -12.70
C ALA A 691 -3.65 -4.89 -14.23
N ALA A 692 -3.50 -3.79 -14.98
CA ALA A 692 -3.50 -3.83 -16.44
C ALA A 692 -2.34 -4.67 -17.00
N LEU A 693 -1.14 -4.55 -16.43
CA LEU A 693 0.01 -5.35 -16.80
C LEU A 693 -0.21 -6.85 -16.54
N LEU A 694 -0.76 -7.18 -15.36
CA LEU A 694 -1.12 -8.56 -15.04
C LEU A 694 -2.17 -9.11 -16.00
N ALA A 695 -3.17 -8.31 -16.37
CA ALA A 695 -4.17 -8.68 -17.37
C ALA A 695 -3.55 -8.88 -18.77
N CYS A 696 -2.60 -8.06 -19.18
CA CYS A 696 -1.85 -8.23 -20.43
C CYS A 696 -1.04 -9.54 -20.42
N ILE A 697 -0.31 -9.82 -19.33
CA ILE A 697 0.44 -11.07 -19.16
C ILE A 697 -0.50 -12.27 -19.23
N ALA A 698 -1.61 -12.24 -18.50
CA ALA A 698 -2.61 -13.30 -18.50
C ALA A 698 -3.21 -13.50 -19.90
N SER A 699 -3.54 -12.44 -20.62
CA SER A 699 -4.05 -12.51 -22.00
C SER A 699 -3.03 -13.11 -22.96
N ALA A 700 -1.75 -12.77 -22.84
CA ALA A 700 -0.68 -13.37 -23.62
C ALA A 700 -0.54 -14.88 -23.33
N LEU A 701 -0.66 -15.29 -22.05
CA LEU A 701 -0.64 -16.69 -21.65
C LEU A 701 -1.85 -17.45 -22.21
N LEU A 702 -3.05 -16.86 -22.18
CA LEU A 702 -4.25 -17.44 -22.77
C LEU A 702 -4.08 -17.65 -24.27
N LEU A 703 -3.57 -16.65 -24.98
CA LEU A 703 -3.27 -16.74 -26.41
C LEU A 703 -2.23 -17.83 -26.69
N ALA A 704 -1.15 -17.89 -25.94
CA ALA A 704 -0.12 -18.92 -26.06
C ALA A 704 -0.68 -20.34 -25.86
N ALA A 705 -1.57 -20.53 -24.86
CA ALA A 705 -2.23 -21.82 -24.62
C ALA A 705 -3.11 -22.26 -25.80
N VAL A 706 -3.87 -21.36 -26.39
CA VAL A 706 -4.71 -21.63 -27.56
C VAL A 706 -3.85 -21.97 -28.79
N LEU A 707 -2.79 -21.17 -29.05
CA LEU A 707 -1.87 -21.42 -30.16
C LEU A 707 -1.13 -22.75 -30.05
N ALA A 708 -0.81 -23.17 -28.82
CA ALA A 708 -0.12 -24.44 -28.55
C ALA A 708 -0.99 -25.68 -28.89
N LEU A 709 -2.31 -25.56 -28.85
CA LEU A 709 -3.23 -26.63 -29.21
C LEU A 709 -3.44 -26.75 -30.74
N ARG A 710 -3.19 -25.69 -31.49
CA ARG A 710 -3.47 -25.60 -32.94
C ARG A 710 -2.90 -26.73 -33.77
N PRO A 711 -1.63 -27.18 -33.61
CA PRO A 711 -1.08 -28.26 -34.46
C PRO A 711 -1.84 -29.59 -34.34
N PHE A 712 -2.42 -29.88 -33.20
CA PHE A 712 -3.18 -31.12 -32.96
C PHE A 712 -4.56 -31.06 -33.61
N GLN A 713 -5.18 -29.90 -33.63
CA GLN A 713 -6.49 -29.68 -34.23
C GLN A 713 -6.44 -29.70 -35.74
N VAL A 714 -5.36 -29.22 -36.38
CA VAL A 714 -5.21 -29.23 -37.83
C VAL A 714 -5.31 -30.64 -38.40
N HIS A 715 -4.71 -31.64 -37.76
CA HIS A 715 -4.77 -33.03 -38.20
C HIS A 715 -6.19 -33.60 -38.12
N GLU A 716 -6.91 -33.34 -37.04
CA GLU A 716 -8.29 -33.77 -36.83
C GLU A 716 -9.25 -33.09 -37.83
N ILE A 717 -9.07 -31.78 -38.03
CA ILE A 717 -9.82 -31.03 -39.05
C ILE A 717 -9.62 -31.61 -40.45
N ALA A 718 -8.39 -31.99 -40.80
CA ALA A 718 -8.07 -32.60 -42.07
C ALA A 718 -8.83 -33.96 -42.27
N ILE A 719 -8.85 -34.81 -41.25
CA ILE A 719 -9.58 -36.08 -41.27
C ILE A 719 -11.08 -35.83 -41.39
N LEU A 720 -11.67 -34.93 -40.59
CA LEU A 720 -13.10 -34.63 -40.67
C LEU A 720 -13.48 -34.04 -42.03
N ARG A 721 -12.62 -33.24 -42.65
CA ARG A 721 -12.82 -32.67 -43.97
C ARG A 721 -12.75 -33.74 -45.08
N ALA A 722 -11.83 -34.68 -44.92
CA ALA A 722 -11.74 -35.84 -45.82
C ALA A 722 -13.01 -36.75 -45.75
N LEU A 723 -13.64 -36.79 -44.59
CA LEU A 723 -14.92 -37.48 -44.37
C LEU A 723 -16.16 -36.67 -44.81
N GLY A 724 -15.97 -35.49 -45.43
CA GLY A 724 -17.04 -34.68 -46.01
C GLY A 724 -17.67 -33.66 -45.07
N ALA A 725 -17.04 -33.35 -43.90
CA ALA A 725 -17.58 -32.35 -43.00
C ALA A 725 -17.51 -30.92 -43.60
N SER A 726 -18.63 -30.19 -43.53
CA SER A 726 -18.69 -28.81 -44.00
C SER A 726 -17.87 -27.88 -43.15
N THR A 727 -17.40 -26.76 -43.71
CA THR A 727 -16.65 -25.73 -42.98
C THR A 727 -17.45 -25.19 -41.81
N ARG A 728 -18.77 -25.04 -41.92
CA ARG A 728 -19.65 -24.60 -40.83
C ARG A 728 -19.69 -25.61 -39.69
N THR A 729 -19.76 -26.91 -39.99
CA THR A 729 -19.73 -27.97 -38.97
C THR A 729 -18.39 -28.02 -38.26
N LEU A 730 -17.27 -27.82 -38.97
CA LEU A 730 -15.93 -27.76 -38.37
C LEU A 730 -15.76 -26.54 -37.45
N LEU A 731 -16.20 -25.35 -37.92
CA LEU A 731 -16.12 -24.13 -37.11
C LEU A 731 -16.99 -24.22 -35.86
N SER A 732 -18.23 -24.79 -35.97
CA SER A 732 -19.10 -24.98 -34.82
C SER A 732 -18.54 -26.01 -33.83
N ALA A 733 -17.88 -27.05 -34.26
CA ALA A 733 -17.22 -28.04 -33.41
C ALA A 733 -16.02 -27.41 -32.64
N LEU A 734 -15.18 -26.62 -33.32
CA LEU A 734 -14.09 -25.89 -32.69
C LEU A 734 -14.61 -24.83 -31.71
N ALA A 735 -15.64 -24.07 -32.10
CA ALA A 735 -16.22 -23.06 -31.22
C ALA A 735 -16.77 -23.68 -29.93
N THR A 736 -17.44 -24.85 -30.01
CA THR A 736 -17.94 -25.56 -28.83
C THR A 736 -16.82 -26.12 -27.95
N GLU A 737 -15.72 -26.59 -28.55
CA GLU A 737 -14.54 -27.07 -27.85
C GLU A 737 -13.89 -25.93 -27.05
N TYR A 738 -13.62 -24.76 -27.68
CA TYR A 738 -13.06 -23.61 -27.01
C TYR A 738 -14.02 -23.01 -26.00
N ALA A 739 -15.31 -22.98 -26.25
CA ALA A 739 -16.33 -22.54 -25.31
C ALA A 739 -16.37 -23.44 -24.07
N ALA A 740 -16.28 -24.75 -24.23
CA ALA A 740 -16.20 -25.70 -23.11
C ALA A 740 -14.93 -25.50 -22.28
N MET A 741 -13.77 -25.33 -22.94
CA MET A 741 -12.50 -25.03 -22.24
C MET A 741 -12.56 -23.69 -21.51
N GLY A 742 -13.12 -22.67 -22.15
CA GLY A 742 -13.32 -21.36 -21.54
C GLY A 742 -14.27 -21.38 -20.33
N ALA A 743 -15.37 -22.13 -20.43
CA ALA A 743 -16.32 -22.34 -19.34
C ALA A 743 -15.66 -23.05 -18.14
N ILE A 744 -14.89 -24.12 -18.39
CA ILE A 744 -14.14 -24.83 -17.34
C ILE A 744 -13.11 -23.89 -16.70
N ALA A 745 -12.39 -23.11 -17.51
CA ALA A 745 -11.40 -22.15 -17.03
C ALA A 745 -12.06 -21.05 -16.19
N GLY A 746 -13.21 -20.54 -16.62
CA GLY A 746 -13.99 -19.54 -15.88
C GLY A 746 -14.52 -20.09 -14.56
N LEU A 747 -15.17 -21.25 -14.57
CA LEU A 747 -15.76 -21.87 -13.38
C LEU A 747 -14.70 -22.24 -12.32
N LEU A 748 -13.52 -22.65 -12.73
CA LEU A 748 -12.43 -22.96 -11.81
C LEU A 748 -11.61 -21.72 -11.47
N GLY A 749 -11.31 -20.85 -12.44
CA GLY A 749 -10.48 -19.67 -12.23
C GLY A 749 -11.15 -18.60 -11.36
N ALA A 750 -12.47 -18.44 -11.45
CA ALA A 750 -13.18 -17.43 -10.70
C ALA A 750 -13.11 -17.61 -9.17
N PRO A 751 -13.38 -18.80 -8.60
CA PRO A 751 -13.22 -19.02 -7.16
C PRO A 751 -11.79 -18.78 -6.68
N PHE A 752 -10.79 -19.27 -7.43
CA PHE A 752 -9.38 -19.06 -7.05
C PHE A 752 -8.95 -17.60 -7.17
N GLY A 753 -9.47 -16.87 -8.17
CA GLY A 753 -9.26 -15.44 -8.31
C GLY A 753 -9.86 -14.66 -7.14
N TRP A 754 -11.09 -15.00 -6.74
CA TRP A 754 -11.77 -14.38 -5.60
C TRP A 754 -11.06 -14.69 -4.26
N ILE A 755 -10.72 -15.96 -4.03
CA ILE A 755 -9.96 -16.36 -2.83
C ILE A 755 -8.61 -15.65 -2.79
N GLY A 756 -7.88 -15.59 -3.92
CA GLY A 756 -6.59 -14.90 -4.00
C GLY A 756 -6.69 -13.41 -3.68
N ALA A 757 -7.69 -12.71 -4.21
CA ALA A 757 -7.93 -11.30 -3.92
C ALA A 757 -8.24 -11.07 -2.42
N ASN A 758 -9.09 -11.94 -1.82
CA ASN A 758 -9.43 -11.86 -0.40
C ASN A 758 -8.26 -12.22 0.53
N LEU A 759 -7.40 -13.16 0.13
CA LEU A 759 -6.18 -13.47 0.88
C LEU A 759 -5.21 -12.28 0.89
N ILE A 760 -5.07 -11.59 -0.23
CA ILE A 760 -4.26 -10.36 -0.33
C ILE A 760 -4.84 -9.31 0.62
N LEU A 761 -6.15 -9.09 0.59
CA LEU A 761 -6.82 -8.12 1.45
C LEU A 761 -6.66 -8.49 2.93
N TRP A 762 -6.88 -9.76 3.28
CA TRP A 762 -6.69 -10.25 4.65
C TRP A 762 -5.25 -10.07 5.14
N TYR A 763 -4.27 -10.38 4.29
CA TYR A 763 -2.87 -10.16 4.61
C TYR A 763 -2.54 -8.69 4.89
N LEU A 764 -3.12 -7.77 4.10
CA LEU A 764 -2.89 -6.33 4.24
C LEU A 764 -3.65 -5.70 5.40
N THR A 765 -4.85 -6.20 5.72
CA THR A 765 -5.79 -5.48 6.60
C THR A 765 -6.26 -6.28 7.82
N GLY A 766 -5.97 -7.57 7.86
CA GLY A 766 -6.55 -8.50 8.83
C GLY A 766 -8.07 -8.72 8.66
N LYS A 767 -8.70 -8.18 7.60
CA LYS A 767 -10.14 -8.27 7.32
C LYS A 767 -10.40 -9.07 6.05
N ILE A 768 -11.46 -9.87 6.03
CA ILE A 768 -11.96 -10.55 4.84
C ILE A 768 -13.16 -9.74 4.31
N ALA A 769 -13.13 -9.36 3.03
CA ALA A 769 -14.30 -8.77 2.37
C ALA A 769 -15.23 -9.90 1.92
N TRP A 770 -16.46 -9.87 2.36
CA TRP A 770 -17.53 -10.80 1.97
C TRP A 770 -18.26 -10.32 0.72
#